data_9741a883c6d05981832022f4451488fc
#
_entry.id   9741a883c6d05981832022f4451488fc
#
_cell.length_a   1.000
_cell.length_b   1.000
_cell.length_c   1.000
_cell.angle_alpha   90.00
_cell.angle_beta   90.00
_cell.angle_gamma   90.00
#
_symmetry.space_group_name_H-M   'P 1'
#
loop_
_entity.id
_entity.type
_entity.pdbx_description
1 polymer ?
#
loop_
_entity_poly.entity_id
_entity_poly.type
_entity_poly.pdbx_seq_one_letter_code
_entity_poly.pdbx_strand_id
1 'polypeptide(L)'
;MSCAACSAAVEKSVGRVKGVRSVAVSLLTNSMAVDYDPAETGNGEIIKAVERAGYGASVPARAGGKAASVRAASPAEDARRAMKTRLVVSFVFWIPLMYLAMHHMFKMWFGLPVPPFMEAAFHGTENGAVFAFAQFLLLLPIVFVNWSYYKNGFRALAHRAPNMDSLIALGSAAAIAYGVFAVFRIGYSLGHGDAATAERYLQNLYFESAGTILTLITLGKYLEARSKGKTSEAITRLMDLAPKKATVVREGREVEIPAEEIVAGDVVVVRPGQSIPADGVVLEGGSSVDQSALTGESIPVEKRPGDSVSAATVNKTGSFKFRARKVGADTTLSQIIRLVEDAVASKAPIQKLADKVSGIFVPVVLCIAVVTAVVWMLLGKPFEFSLSAAIAVLVISCPCALGLATPVAIMVGTGRGAANGILIKSAEALETAHTVGTVVLDKTGTVTEGKPRVTDVAPAAGVPARELLQIAAALEQPSEHPLAEAVMEKAKREGIAPAQTKDFRALPGRGVTASVGGASCAAGNAALMEELGIDSSALRAAAERFAQDGKTPLYFARGGSLLGVIAAADVVKPTSREAVEQLKRMGIDVVMLTGDNKKTAEAIRRTLGIDRAVAEVLPQDKEKEVRRIQKSGRRVAMVGDGINDAPALARADVGIAIGAGTDVAIESADIVLMKSDLRDVPTAIRLSRATIRNIRENLFWAFFYNSIGIPLAAGVFYNLFGWMLSPMFAAAAMSLSSVCVVGNALRLRFFKAKGASGAPAGPAACPREQPEPTTVPTTVKEESTMKKLMKINGMQCDHCKATVEKALNSIRGVRATVDLKKKSALLELDAPVGDEVLKKAVADAGYEPVSIQAL
;
A
#
# COMPACT_ATOMS: atom_id res chain seq x y z
N MET A 1 -23.98 7.45 1.53
CA MET A 1 -24.15 6.10 0.92
C MET A 1 -23.58 5.07 1.89
N SER A 2 -24.27 3.92 2.08
CA SER A 2 -23.87 2.96 3.14
C SER A 2 -23.55 1.56 2.65
N CYS A 3 -23.77 1.25 1.37
CA CYS A 3 -23.55 -0.10 0.83
C CYS A 3 -23.27 -0.09 -0.68
N ALA A 4 -22.74 -1.24 -1.18
CA ALA A 4 -22.42 -1.44 -2.61
C ALA A 4 -23.64 -1.22 -3.53
N ALA A 5 -24.84 -1.65 -3.13
CA ALA A 5 -26.06 -1.39 -3.91
C ALA A 5 -26.35 0.12 -4.04
N CYS A 6 -26.02 0.93 -3.02
CA CYS A 6 -26.16 2.37 -3.06
C CYS A 6 -25.22 3.01 -4.11
N SER A 7 -23.95 2.61 -4.15
CA SER A 7 -22.97 3.11 -5.13
C SER A 7 -23.38 2.72 -6.55
N ALA A 8 -23.82 1.47 -6.75
CA ALA A 8 -24.28 0.98 -8.05
C ALA A 8 -25.53 1.74 -8.55
N ALA A 9 -26.46 2.11 -7.66
CA ALA A 9 -27.63 2.90 -8.01
C ALA A 9 -27.25 4.32 -8.47
N VAL A 10 -26.31 4.98 -7.77
CA VAL A 10 -25.80 6.30 -8.16
C VAL A 10 -25.04 6.23 -9.49
N GLU A 11 -24.14 5.25 -9.66
CA GLU A 11 -23.39 5.05 -10.90
C GLU A 11 -24.33 4.83 -12.09
N LYS A 12 -25.35 4.00 -11.91
CA LYS A 12 -26.37 3.76 -12.94
C LYS A 12 -27.17 5.02 -13.28
N SER A 13 -27.47 5.86 -12.31
CA SER A 13 -28.23 7.11 -12.52
C SER A 13 -27.38 8.16 -13.23
N VAL A 14 -26.13 8.35 -12.79
CA VAL A 14 -25.21 9.33 -13.37
C VAL A 14 -24.70 8.88 -14.75
N GLY A 15 -24.40 7.60 -14.94
CA GLY A 15 -23.95 7.05 -16.21
C GLY A 15 -25.01 7.09 -17.34
N ARG A 16 -26.28 7.44 -17.02
CA ARG A 16 -27.33 7.69 -18.02
C ARG A 16 -27.43 9.14 -18.46
N VAL A 17 -26.68 10.03 -17.81
CA VAL A 17 -26.63 11.45 -18.20
C VAL A 17 -25.84 11.56 -19.49
N LYS A 18 -26.42 12.26 -20.49
CA LYS A 18 -25.75 12.48 -21.77
C LYS A 18 -24.43 13.21 -21.56
N GLY A 19 -23.37 12.79 -22.26
CA GLY A 19 -22.04 13.37 -22.12
C GLY A 19 -21.19 12.78 -20.99
N VAL A 20 -21.70 11.90 -20.13
CA VAL A 20 -20.90 11.18 -19.14
C VAL A 20 -20.20 9.99 -19.79
N ARG A 21 -18.85 9.96 -19.74
CA ARG A 21 -18.00 8.90 -20.28
C ARG A 21 -17.74 7.81 -19.25
N SER A 22 -17.45 8.20 -18.01
CA SER A 22 -17.22 7.26 -16.93
C SER A 22 -17.65 7.83 -15.58
N VAL A 23 -18.07 6.96 -14.67
CA VAL A 23 -18.42 7.32 -13.30
C VAL A 23 -17.93 6.24 -12.35
N ALA A 24 -17.26 6.65 -11.28
CA ALA A 24 -16.80 5.78 -10.21
C ALA A 24 -17.19 6.38 -8.84
N VAL A 25 -17.94 5.61 -8.05
CA VAL A 25 -18.39 6.03 -6.72
C VAL A 25 -17.60 5.29 -5.66
N SER A 26 -16.90 6.00 -4.80
CA SER A 26 -16.17 5.45 -3.66
C SER A 26 -17.01 5.48 -2.39
N LEU A 27 -17.29 4.31 -1.84
CA LEU A 27 -17.97 4.16 -0.54
C LEU A 27 -17.07 4.50 0.65
N LEU A 28 -15.76 4.48 0.47
CA LEU A 28 -14.80 4.77 1.54
C LEU A 28 -14.69 6.26 1.80
N THR A 29 -14.55 7.03 0.73
CA THR A 29 -14.40 8.48 0.78
C THR A 29 -15.73 9.21 0.69
N ASN A 30 -16.86 8.50 0.41
CA ASN A 30 -18.15 9.06 0.07
C ASN A 30 -18.07 10.11 -1.06
N SER A 31 -17.18 9.90 -2.01
CA SER A 31 -16.94 10.75 -3.17
C SER A 31 -17.30 10.04 -4.47
N MET A 32 -17.37 10.79 -5.54
CA MET A 32 -17.61 10.29 -6.88
C MET A 32 -16.71 11.02 -7.87
N ALA A 33 -15.99 10.24 -8.68
CA ALA A 33 -15.27 10.75 -9.83
C ALA A 33 -16.13 10.56 -11.09
N VAL A 34 -16.27 11.61 -11.89
CA VAL A 34 -17.05 11.58 -13.13
C VAL A 34 -16.21 12.18 -14.24
N ASP A 35 -16.00 11.41 -15.31
CA ASP A 35 -15.44 11.90 -16.56
C ASP A 35 -16.60 12.21 -17.51
N TYR A 36 -16.72 13.46 -17.93
CA TYR A 36 -17.82 13.92 -18.74
C TYR A 36 -17.38 14.98 -19.75
N ASP A 37 -18.15 15.13 -20.83
CA ASP A 37 -17.93 16.17 -21.82
C ASP A 37 -18.58 17.48 -21.36
N PRO A 38 -17.77 18.55 -21.07
CA PRO A 38 -18.31 19.82 -20.61
C PRO A 38 -19.23 20.53 -21.61
N ALA A 39 -19.15 20.14 -22.90
CA ALA A 39 -20.02 20.69 -23.94
C ALA A 39 -21.44 20.08 -23.92
N GLU A 40 -21.60 18.86 -23.38
CA GLU A 40 -22.87 18.13 -23.34
C GLU A 40 -23.55 18.16 -21.98
N THR A 41 -22.80 18.24 -20.88
CA THR A 41 -23.36 18.21 -19.52
C THR A 41 -22.52 19.03 -18.53
N GLY A 42 -23.12 19.36 -17.39
CA GLY A 42 -22.48 20.14 -16.34
C GLY A 42 -22.76 19.57 -14.94
N ASN A 43 -22.05 20.09 -13.94
CA ASN A 43 -22.16 19.67 -12.55
C ASN A 43 -23.60 19.65 -12.02
N GLY A 44 -24.46 20.61 -12.47
CA GLY A 44 -25.85 20.70 -12.03
C GLY A 44 -26.71 19.51 -12.45
N GLU A 45 -26.49 18.98 -13.67
CA GLU A 45 -27.21 17.79 -14.15
C GLU A 45 -26.74 16.51 -13.50
N ILE A 46 -25.44 16.42 -13.24
CA ILE A 46 -24.84 15.31 -12.51
C ILE A 46 -25.39 15.27 -11.08
N ILE A 47 -25.46 16.40 -10.38
CA ILE A 47 -26.05 16.52 -9.03
C ILE A 47 -27.51 16.07 -9.05
N LYS A 48 -28.30 16.56 -9.99
CA LYS A 48 -29.70 16.15 -10.15
C LYS A 48 -29.86 14.65 -10.41
N ALA A 49 -28.93 14.04 -11.13
CA ALA A 49 -28.92 12.59 -11.35
C ALA A 49 -28.64 11.81 -10.06
N VAL A 50 -27.77 12.31 -9.19
CA VAL A 50 -27.51 11.74 -7.87
C VAL A 50 -28.73 11.89 -6.96
N GLU A 51 -29.40 13.04 -7.00
CA GLU A 51 -30.63 13.29 -6.24
C GLU A 51 -31.79 12.40 -6.69
N ARG A 52 -31.93 12.14 -7.99
CA ARG A 52 -32.89 11.17 -8.54
C ARG A 52 -32.62 9.74 -8.02
N ALA A 53 -31.39 9.39 -7.75
CA ALA A 53 -31.04 8.12 -7.10
C ALA A 53 -31.32 8.13 -5.57
N GLY A 54 -31.80 9.24 -5.01
CA GLY A 54 -32.15 9.37 -3.59
C GLY A 54 -31.00 9.82 -2.68
N TYR A 55 -29.89 10.37 -3.24
CA TYR A 55 -28.70 10.78 -2.50
C TYR A 55 -28.38 12.26 -2.76
N GLY A 56 -27.72 12.93 -1.80
CA GLY A 56 -27.22 14.29 -1.99
C GLY A 56 -25.80 14.29 -2.56
N ALA A 57 -25.49 15.30 -3.36
CA ALA A 57 -24.14 15.54 -3.88
C ALA A 57 -23.80 17.04 -3.82
N SER A 58 -22.51 17.33 -3.64
CA SER A 58 -21.95 18.68 -3.73
C SER A 58 -20.59 18.64 -4.40
N VAL A 59 -20.24 19.68 -5.12
CA VAL A 59 -18.89 19.81 -5.71
C VAL A 59 -17.97 20.40 -4.64
N PRO A 60 -16.79 19.81 -4.39
CA PRO A 60 -15.79 20.42 -3.52
C PRO A 60 -15.39 21.79 -4.06
N ALA A 61 -15.36 22.83 -3.21
CA ALA A 61 -14.83 24.13 -3.61
C ALA A 61 -13.36 23.94 -4.05
N ARG A 62 -13.03 24.35 -5.29
CA ARG A 62 -11.63 24.42 -5.74
C ARG A 62 -10.89 25.33 -4.77
N ALA A 63 -9.82 24.83 -4.18
CA ALA A 63 -8.92 25.58 -3.31
C ALA A 63 -8.16 26.65 -4.13
N GLY A 64 -8.83 27.75 -4.37
CA GLY A 64 -8.29 28.97 -4.94
C GLY A 64 -8.69 30.13 -4.03
N GLY A 65 -7.96 30.33 -2.95
CA GLY A 65 -8.16 31.47 -2.04
C GLY A 65 -8.24 31.03 -0.59
N LYS A 66 -7.24 31.44 0.20
CA LYS A 66 -7.11 31.40 1.67
C LYS A 66 -7.77 30.18 2.33
N ALA A 67 -7.00 29.10 2.46
CA ALA A 67 -7.38 27.98 3.27
C ALA A 67 -7.58 28.45 4.71
N ALA A 68 -8.83 28.57 5.13
CA ALA A 68 -9.17 28.71 6.51
C ALA A 68 -8.74 27.42 7.22
N SER A 69 -7.67 27.49 7.97
CA SER A 69 -7.19 26.46 8.89
C SER A 69 -8.15 26.36 10.09
N VAL A 70 -9.37 25.91 9.81
CA VAL A 70 -10.25 25.44 10.85
C VAL A 70 -10.13 23.92 10.81
N ARG A 71 -9.62 23.32 11.87
CA ARG A 71 -9.83 21.91 12.23
C ARG A 71 -11.36 21.68 12.37
N ALA A 72 -12.06 21.69 11.27
CA ALA A 72 -13.35 21.03 11.21
C ALA A 72 -13.05 19.56 11.41
N ALA A 73 -13.55 18.99 12.51
CA ALA A 73 -13.50 17.55 12.74
C ALA A 73 -13.89 16.87 11.43
N SER A 74 -13.08 15.93 10.95
CA SER A 74 -13.33 15.34 9.63
C SER A 74 -14.77 14.79 9.62
N PRO A 75 -15.56 14.95 8.54
CA PRO A 75 -16.93 14.44 8.46
C PRO A 75 -17.03 12.96 8.88
N ALA A 76 -15.95 12.21 8.76
CA ALA A 76 -15.82 10.83 9.21
C ALA A 76 -15.77 10.69 10.74
N GLU A 77 -15.15 11.64 11.46
CA GLU A 77 -15.12 11.62 12.93
C GLU A 77 -16.47 11.96 13.53
N ASP A 78 -17.18 12.94 12.96
CA ASP A 78 -18.51 13.31 13.41
C ASP A 78 -19.51 12.18 13.15
N ALA A 79 -19.44 11.53 12.00
CA ALA A 79 -20.24 10.34 11.70
C ALA A 79 -19.94 9.19 12.70
N ARG A 80 -18.67 9.00 13.07
CA ARG A 80 -18.26 8.00 14.06
C ARG A 80 -18.79 8.32 15.46
N ARG A 81 -18.73 9.59 15.88
CA ARG A 81 -19.25 10.05 17.17
C ARG A 81 -20.76 9.85 17.25
N ALA A 82 -21.50 10.29 16.21
CA ALA A 82 -22.94 10.08 16.11
C ALA A 82 -23.31 8.59 16.18
N MET A 83 -22.57 7.73 15.48
CA MET A 83 -22.80 6.28 15.50
C MET A 83 -22.49 5.66 16.87
N LYS A 84 -21.44 6.14 17.57
CA LYS A 84 -21.14 5.73 18.96
C LYS A 84 -22.30 6.07 19.90
N THR A 85 -22.86 7.28 19.81
CA THR A 85 -24.00 7.69 20.63
C THR A 85 -25.21 6.80 20.37
N ARG A 86 -25.54 6.53 19.09
CA ARG A 86 -26.64 5.60 18.73
C ARG A 86 -26.42 4.23 19.34
N LEU A 87 -25.21 3.70 19.25
CA LEU A 87 -24.85 2.39 19.79
C LEU A 87 -25.02 2.33 21.30
N VAL A 88 -24.49 3.33 22.01
CA VAL A 88 -24.59 3.39 23.50
C VAL A 88 -26.05 3.44 23.94
N VAL A 89 -26.85 4.32 23.35
CA VAL A 89 -28.28 4.41 23.65
C VAL A 89 -28.99 3.09 23.34
N SER A 90 -28.70 2.48 22.18
CA SER A 90 -29.29 1.18 21.83
C SER A 90 -28.95 0.11 22.87
N PHE A 91 -27.70 -0.01 23.35
CA PHE A 91 -27.34 -0.99 24.35
C PHE A 91 -27.97 -0.73 25.71
N VAL A 92 -28.08 0.54 26.14
CA VAL A 92 -28.69 0.93 27.43
C VAL A 92 -30.13 0.45 27.50
N PHE A 93 -30.87 0.49 26.42
CA PHE A 93 -32.28 0.03 26.38
C PHE A 93 -32.42 -1.42 25.92
N TRP A 94 -31.49 -1.95 25.13
CA TRP A 94 -31.54 -3.32 24.65
C TRP A 94 -31.25 -4.34 25.78
N ILE A 95 -30.30 -4.05 26.67
CA ILE A 95 -29.99 -4.97 27.78
C ILE A 95 -31.20 -5.19 28.71
N PRO A 96 -31.91 -4.14 29.21
CA PRO A 96 -33.14 -4.32 29.94
C PRO A 96 -34.24 -5.01 29.14
N LEU A 97 -34.38 -4.68 27.84
CA LEU A 97 -35.36 -5.33 26.95
C LEU A 97 -35.10 -6.84 26.86
N MET A 98 -33.83 -7.23 26.62
CA MET A 98 -33.43 -8.64 26.55
C MET A 98 -33.63 -9.35 27.88
N TYR A 99 -33.28 -8.69 28.98
CA TYR A 99 -33.50 -9.28 30.30
C TYR A 99 -34.99 -9.48 30.57
N LEU A 100 -35.81 -8.48 30.27
CA LEU A 100 -37.27 -8.59 30.43
C LEU A 100 -37.87 -9.70 29.56
N ALA A 101 -37.46 -9.79 28.28
CA ALA A 101 -38.00 -10.78 27.33
C ALA A 101 -37.57 -12.22 27.66
N MET A 102 -36.36 -12.41 28.17
CA MET A 102 -35.71 -13.71 28.31
C MET A 102 -35.38 -14.12 29.76
N HIS A 103 -35.91 -13.41 30.76
CA HIS A 103 -35.59 -13.66 32.19
C HIS A 103 -35.83 -15.13 32.61
N HIS A 104 -36.85 -15.78 32.07
CA HIS A 104 -37.09 -17.21 32.31
C HIS A 104 -35.95 -18.12 31.84
N MET A 105 -35.40 -17.84 30.65
CA MET A 105 -34.26 -18.57 30.11
C MET A 105 -32.97 -18.30 30.92
N PHE A 106 -32.76 -17.05 31.38
CA PHE A 106 -31.61 -16.71 32.18
C PHE A 106 -31.69 -17.38 33.58
N LYS A 107 -32.89 -17.49 34.15
CA LYS A 107 -33.10 -18.27 35.39
C LYS A 107 -32.77 -19.76 35.18
N MET A 108 -33.23 -20.33 34.07
CA MET A 108 -33.02 -21.76 33.72
C MET A 108 -31.55 -22.08 33.38
N TRP A 109 -30.88 -21.24 32.57
CA TRP A 109 -29.53 -21.53 32.07
C TRP A 109 -28.42 -21.10 33.02
N PHE A 110 -28.59 -19.99 33.72
CA PHE A 110 -27.54 -19.38 34.54
C PHE A 110 -27.87 -19.31 36.04
N GLY A 111 -29.06 -19.79 36.44
CA GLY A 111 -29.49 -19.74 37.82
C GLY A 111 -29.66 -18.31 38.40
N LEU A 112 -29.81 -17.30 37.49
CA LEU A 112 -29.92 -15.92 37.90
C LEU A 112 -31.25 -15.68 38.62
N PRO A 113 -31.27 -15.08 39.83
CA PRO A 113 -32.48 -14.79 40.57
C PRO A 113 -33.32 -13.73 39.84
N VAL A 114 -34.62 -13.96 39.71
CA VAL A 114 -35.53 -12.92 39.19
C VAL A 114 -35.90 -12.01 40.36
N PRO A 115 -35.76 -10.68 40.26
CA PRO A 115 -36.17 -9.76 41.29
C PRO A 115 -37.65 -9.92 41.62
N PRO A 116 -38.04 -9.90 42.91
CA PRO A 116 -39.44 -10.12 43.32
C PRO A 116 -40.47 -9.16 42.68
N PHE A 117 -40.05 -7.90 42.39
CA PHE A 117 -40.92 -6.96 41.73
C PHE A 117 -41.21 -7.33 40.25
N MET A 118 -40.24 -8.01 39.60
CA MET A 118 -40.44 -8.49 38.23
C MET A 118 -41.39 -9.69 38.17
N GLU A 119 -41.27 -10.62 39.14
CA GLU A 119 -42.23 -11.72 39.25
C GLU A 119 -43.64 -11.18 39.51
N ALA A 120 -43.83 -10.19 40.38
CA ALA A 120 -45.11 -9.61 40.69
C ALA A 120 -45.71 -8.80 39.54
N ALA A 121 -44.89 -8.08 38.75
CA ALA A 121 -45.38 -7.14 37.72
C ALA A 121 -45.49 -7.78 36.33
N PHE A 122 -44.71 -8.80 36.02
CA PHE A 122 -44.56 -9.31 34.66
C PHE A 122 -44.76 -10.82 34.50
N HIS A 123 -44.95 -11.56 35.60
CA HIS A 123 -45.17 -12.99 35.53
C HIS A 123 -46.68 -13.31 35.50
N GLY A 124 -46.99 -14.39 34.75
CA GLY A 124 -48.39 -14.84 34.52
C GLY A 124 -49.09 -14.18 33.34
N THR A 125 -50.09 -14.86 32.82
CA THR A 125 -50.91 -14.41 31.69
C THR A 125 -51.69 -13.13 32.05
N GLU A 126 -52.04 -12.94 33.34
CA GLU A 126 -52.78 -11.76 33.84
C GLU A 126 -51.97 -10.46 33.63
N ASN A 127 -50.68 -10.53 33.80
CA ASN A 127 -49.80 -9.36 33.58
C ASN A 127 -49.31 -9.24 32.13
N GLY A 128 -49.76 -10.07 31.22
CA GLY A 128 -49.27 -10.19 29.87
C GLY A 128 -49.32 -8.91 29.05
N ALA A 129 -50.36 -8.11 29.21
CA ALA A 129 -50.50 -6.82 28.54
C ALA A 129 -49.44 -5.80 29.04
N VAL A 130 -49.19 -5.79 30.36
CA VAL A 130 -48.14 -4.92 30.98
C VAL A 130 -46.76 -5.35 30.54
N PHE A 131 -46.48 -6.65 30.52
CA PHE A 131 -45.25 -7.22 30.05
C PHE A 131 -44.94 -6.85 28.59
N ALA A 132 -45.92 -7.03 27.70
CA ALA A 132 -45.78 -6.71 26.29
C ALA A 132 -45.58 -5.22 26.04
N PHE A 133 -46.34 -4.39 26.77
CA PHE A 133 -46.24 -2.94 26.67
C PHE A 133 -44.92 -2.39 27.23
N ALA A 134 -44.39 -2.97 28.30
CA ALA A 134 -43.07 -2.61 28.85
C ALA A 134 -41.96 -2.90 27.86
N GLN A 135 -41.99 -4.04 27.16
CA GLN A 135 -41.04 -4.33 26.07
C GLN A 135 -41.13 -3.33 24.93
N PHE A 136 -42.36 -2.95 24.52
CA PHE A 136 -42.57 -1.92 23.51
C PHE A 136 -41.98 -0.57 23.91
N LEU A 137 -42.21 -0.13 25.17
CA LEU A 137 -41.63 1.13 25.69
C LEU A 137 -40.09 1.11 25.69
N LEU A 138 -39.48 -0.02 26.07
CA LEU A 138 -38.02 -0.15 26.04
C LEU A 138 -37.46 -0.17 24.61
N LEU A 139 -38.23 -0.64 23.64
CA LEU A 139 -37.85 -0.65 22.22
C LEU A 139 -37.91 0.76 21.59
N LEU A 140 -38.82 1.63 21.99
CA LEU A 140 -39.02 2.94 21.37
C LEU A 140 -37.76 3.82 21.27
N PRO A 141 -36.91 3.96 22.33
CA PRO A 141 -35.67 4.72 22.23
C PRO A 141 -34.68 4.11 21.21
N ILE A 142 -34.63 2.77 21.11
CA ILE A 142 -33.81 2.07 20.14
C ILE A 142 -34.25 2.41 18.71
N VAL A 143 -35.56 2.40 18.43
CA VAL A 143 -36.13 2.74 17.13
C VAL A 143 -35.85 4.20 16.80
N PHE A 144 -36.08 5.09 17.76
CA PHE A 144 -35.92 6.53 17.57
C PHE A 144 -34.49 6.92 17.19
N VAL A 145 -33.51 6.40 17.93
CA VAL A 145 -32.08 6.68 17.69
C VAL A 145 -31.68 6.11 16.33
N ASN A 146 -32.27 5.00 15.90
CA ASN A 146 -31.98 4.31 14.65
C ASN A 146 -32.98 4.64 13.52
N TRP A 147 -33.79 5.72 13.65
CA TRP A 147 -34.81 6.14 12.67
C TRP A 147 -34.27 6.28 11.24
N SER A 148 -32.99 6.58 11.11
CA SER A 148 -32.34 6.71 9.80
C SER A 148 -32.43 5.45 8.95
N TYR A 149 -32.46 4.24 9.53
CA TYR A 149 -32.62 3.00 8.78
C TYR A 149 -33.99 2.93 8.10
N TYR A 150 -35.05 3.34 8.80
CA TYR A 150 -36.41 3.39 8.24
C TYR A 150 -36.51 4.44 7.15
N LYS A 151 -36.04 5.66 7.41
CA LYS A 151 -36.06 6.75 6.45
C LYS A 151 -35.34 6.38 5.14
N ASN A 152 -34.14 5.88 5.24
CA ASN A 152 -33.34 5.53 4.07
C ASN A 152 -33.83 4.24 3.40
N GLY A 153 -34.24 3.26 4.17
CA GLY A 153 -34.73 1.97 3.68
C GLY A 153 -36.00 2.08 2.89
N PHE A 154 -37.03 2.74 3.43
CA PHE A 154 -38.30 2.97 2.73
C PHE A 154 -38.17 3.91 1.53
N ARG A 155 -37.31 4.95 1.63
CA ARG A 155 -36.99 5.79 0.48
C ARG A 155 -36.37 5.00 -0.66
N ALA A 156 -35.41 4.13 -0.37
CA ALA A 156 -34.75 3.27 -1.37
C ALA A 156 -35.76 2.31 -2.03
N LEU A 157 -36.71 1.75 -1.27
CA LEU A 157 -37.79 0.93 -1.78
C LEU A 157 -38.70 1.71 -2.73
N ALA A 158 -39.10 2.93 -2.34
CA ALA A 158 -39.95 3.81 -3.16
C ALA A 158 -39.28 4.14 -4.51
N HIS A 159 -37.95 4.29 -4.53
CA HIS A 159 -37.18 4.53 -5.76
C HIS A 159 -36.81 3.24 -6.53
N ARG A 160 -37.39 2.09 -6.18
CA ARG A 160 -37.10 0.77 -6.79
C ARG A 160 -35.59 0.41 -6.79
N ALA A 161 -34.87 0.89 -5.80
CA ALA A 161 -33.44 0.61 -5.58
C ALA A 161 -33.22 0.10 -4.15
N PRO A 162 -33.83 -1.06 -3.76
CA PRO A 162 -33.75 -1.56 -2.40
C PRO A 162 -32.28 -1.81 -2.02
N ASN A 163 -31.96 -1.48 -0.79
CA ASN A 163 -30.61 -1.56 -0.24
C ASN A 163 -30.62 -2.27 1.12
N MET A 164 -29.47 -2.33 1.78
CA MET A 164 -29.33 -2.93 3.10
C MET A 164 -30.28 -2.32 4.13
N ASP A 165 -30.44 -0.98 4.13
CA ASP A 165 -31.33 -0.30 5.08
C ASP A 165 -32.78 -0.70 4.82
N SER A 166 -33.15 -1.08 3.58
CA SER A 166 -34.48 -1.61 3.23
C SER A 166 -34.77 -2.96 3.89
N LEU A 167 -33.79 -3.88 3.93
CA LEU A 167 -33.95 -5.18 4.58
C LEU A 167 -34.12 -5.02 6.10
N ILE A 168 -33.32 -4.15 6.71
CA ILE A 168 -33.40 -3.82 8.14
C ILE A 168 -34.75 -3.19 8.48
N ALA A 169 -35.16 -2.19 7.67
CA ALA A 169 -36.41 -1.49 7.89
C ALA A 169 -37.63 -2.41 7.78
N LEU A 170 -37.68 -3.26 6.74
CA LEU A 170 -38.76 -4.24 6.55
C LEU A 170 -38.80 -5.27 7.68
N GLY A 171 -37.65 -5.90 8.00
CA GLY A 171 -37.59 -6.94 9.03
C GLY A 171 -37.96 -6.41 10.41
N SER A 172 -37.37 -5.27 10.83
CA SER A 172 -37.69 -4.70 12.15
C SER A 172 -39.09 -4.08 12.19
N ALA A 173 -39.56 -3.41 11.11
CA ALA A 173 -40.92 -2.87 11.08
C ALA A 173 -41.99 -3.97 11.12
N ALA A 174 -41.77 -5.09 10.43
CA ALA A 174 -42.68 -6.24 10.49
C ALA A 174 -42.76 -6.82 11.92
N ALA A 175 -41.60 -6.98 12.59
CA ALA A 175 -41.56 -7.43 13.98
C ALA A 175 -42.30 -6.46 14.93
N ILE A 176 -42.10 -5.15 14.78
CA ILE A 176 -42.76 -4.12 15.59
C ILE A 176 -44.25 -4.12 15.32
N ALA A 177 -44.67 -4.13 14.05
CA ALA A 177 -46.10 -4.09 13.68
C ALA A 177 -46.84 -5.31 14.24
N TYR A 178 -46.22 -6.48 14.13
CA TYR A 178 -46.76 -7.69 14.71
C TYR A 178 -46.84 -7.62 16.25
N GLY A 179 -45.75 -7.18 16.89
CA GLY A 179 -45.73 -7.00 18.36
C GLY A 179 -46.84 -6.05 18.86
N VAL A 180 -47.05 -4.93 18.18
CA VAL A 180 -48.14 -3.99 18.49
C VAL A 180 -49.49 -4.67 18.32
N PHE A 181 -49.71 -5.39 17.21
CA PHE A 181 -50.93 -6.19 17.00
C PHE A 181 -51.12 -7.21 18.16
N ALA A 182 -50.02 -7.92 18.55
CA ALA A 182 -50.08 -8.87 19.65
C ALA A 182 -50.48 -8.23 20.99
N VAL A 183 -49.98 -7.02 21.32
CA VAL A 183 -50.39 -6.29 22.53
C VAL A 183 -51.91 -6.07 22.54
N PHE A 184 -52.53 -5.63 21.45
CA PHE A 184 -53.98 -5.47 21.34
C PHE A 184 -54.71 -6.79 21.45
N ARG A 185 -54.20 -7.87 20.85
CA ARG A 185 -54.81 -9.19 20.95
C ARG A 185 -54.74 -9.78 22.34
N ILE A 186 -53.63 -9.58 23.06
CA ILE A 186 -53.45 -10.01 24.45
C ILE A 186 -54.50 -9.28 25.32
N GLY A 187 -54.57 -7.96 25.22
CA GLY A 187 -55.54 -7.17 25.97
C GLY A 187 -56.99 -7.58 25.71
N TYR A 188 -57.34 -7.79 24.45
CA TYR A 188 -58.69 -8.27 24.05
C TYR A 188 -58.99 -9.66 24.63
N SER A 189 -58.05 -10.62 24.48
CA SER A 189 -58.23 -12.00 24.95
C SER A 189 -58.36 -12.09 26.48
N LEU A 190 -57.57 -11.31 27.22
CA LEU A 190 -57.65 -11.23 28.70
C LEU A 190 -58.98 -10.64 29.14
N GLY A 191 -59.49 -9.58 28.47
CA GLY A 191 -60.76 -9.00 28.74
C GLY A 191 -61.97 -9.91 28.46
N HIS A 192 -61.81 -10.96 27.68
CA HIS A 192 -62.82 -11.98 27.34
C HIS A 192 -62.62 -13.33 27.97
N GLY A 193 -61.59 -13.44 28.87
CA GLY A 193 -61.28 -14.68 29.59
C GLY A 193 -60.60 -15.77 28.78
N ASP A 194 -60.09 -15.47 27.58
CA ASP A 194 -59.33 -16.39 26.72
C ASP A 194 -57.80 -16.33 27.04
N ALA A 195 -57.43 -16.95 28.16
CA ALA A 195 -56.05 -17.00 28.60
C ALA A 195 -55.12 -17.78 27.63
N ALA A 196 -55.65 -18.81 26.94
CA ALA A 196 -54.85 -19.61 26.03
C ALA A 196 -54.40 -18.80 24.79
N THR A 197 -55.31 -18.01 24.21
CA THR A 197 -54.94 -17.12 23.12
C THR A 197 -53.99 -16.01 23.58
N ALA A 198 -54.19 -15.46 24.80
CA ALA A 198 -53.29 -14.46 25.34
C ALA A 198 -51.85 -15.01 25.49
N GLU A 199 -51.71 -16.22 26.05
CA GLU A 199 -50.41 -16.88 26.23
C GLU A 199 -49.69 -17.17 24.91
N ARG A 200 -50.41 -17.58 23.86
CA ARG A 200 -49.87 -17.80 22.51
C ARG A 200 -49.23 -16.51 21.95
N TYR A 201 -49.90 -15.34 22.11
CA TYR A 201 -49.35 -14.09 21.62
C TYR A 201 -48.20 -13.56 22.53
N LEU A 202 -48.22 -13.86 23.83
CA LEU A 202 -47.15 -13.53 24.78
C LEU A 202 -45.83 -14.20 24.41
N GLN A 203 -45.89 -15.46 23.95
CA GLN A 203 -44.69 -16.20 23.55
C GLN A 203 -44.07 -15.72 22.24
N ASN A 204 -44.73 -14.85 21.47
CA ASN A 204 -44.36 -14.46 20.12
C ASN A 204 -44.44 -12.92 19.92
N LEU A 205 -43.85 -12.15 20.83
CA LEU A 205 -43.95 -10.66 20.76
C LEU A 205 -43.00 -10.02 19.73
N TYR A 206 -41.80 -10.56 19.53
CA TYR A 206 -40.73 -10.11 18.64
C TYR A 206 -40.20 -8.69 18.86
N PHE A 207 -40.55 -7.99 19.95
CA PHE A 207 -39.94 -6.69 20.28
C PHE A 207 -38.47 -6.79 20.58
N GLU A 208 -38.04 -7.85 21.30
CA GLU A 208 -36.65 -8.17 21.56
C GLU A 208 -35.87 -8.46 20.27
N SER A 209 -36.52 -9.11 19.32
CA SER A 209 -35.93 -9.38 18.01
C SER A 209 -35.70 -8.11 17.22
N ALA A 210 -36.69 -7.19 17.18
CA ALA A 210 -36.53 -5.88 16.53
C ALA A 210 -35.42 -5.05 17.20
N GLY A 211 -35.37 -5.00 18.54
CA GLY A 211 -34.33 -4.33 19.30
C GLY A 211 -32.96 -4.90 19.06
N THR A 212 -32.86 -6.24 18.99
CA THR A 212 -31.62 -6.95 18.71
C THR A 212 -31.11 -6.69 17.28
N ILE A 213 -32.00 -6.75 16.28
CA ILE A 213 -31.67 -6.44 14.89
C ILE A 213 -31.06 -5.04 14.80
N LEU A 214 -31.74 -4.02 15.32
CA LEU A 214 -31.28 -2.63 15.26
C LEU A 214 -29.98 -2.41 16.02
N THR A 215 -29.83 -2.98 17.19
CA THR A 215 -28.65 -2.81 18.06
C THR A 215 -27.42 -3.50 17.48
N LEU A 216 -27.54 -4.78 17.10
CA LEU A 216 -26.41 -5.55 16.56
C LEU A 216 -25.98 -5.05 15.17
N ILE A 217 -26.90 -4.63 14.34
CA ILE A 217 -26.55 -4.00 13.04
C ILE A 217 -25.84 -2.68 13.28
N THR A 218 -26.28 -1.86 14.24
CA THR A 218 -25.60 -0.62 14.61
C THR A 218 -24.21 -0.88 15.17
N LEU A 219 -24.04 -1.95 15.97
CA LEU A 219 -22.72 -2.42 16.42
C LEU A 219 -21.84 -2.80 15.22
N GLY A 220 -22.33 -3.60 14.28
CA GLY A 220 -21.62 -3.98 13.07
C GLY A 220 -21.15 -2.76 12.27
N LYS A 221 -22.04 -1.78 12.03
CA LYS A 221 -21.72 -0.51 11.34
C LYS A 221 -20.73 0.36 12.12
N TYR A 222 -20.80 0.38 13.45
CA TYR A 222 -19.82 1.10 14.27
C TYR A 222 -18.42 0.47 14.18
N LEU A 223 -18.34 -0.86 14.26
CA LEU A 223 -17.08 -1.59 14.10
C LEU A 223 -16.49 -1.41 12.70
N GLU A 224 -17.35 -1.41 11.68
CA GLU A 224 -17.00 -1.06 10.30
C GLU A 224 -16.41 0.35 10.20
N ALA A 225 -17.09 1.36 10.73
CA ALA A 225 -16.64 2.76 10.69
C ALA A 225 -15.32 2.95 11.47
N ARG A 226 -15.16 2.28 12.62
CA ARG A 226 -13.92 2.26 13.39
C ARG A 226 -12.75 1.63 12.62
N SER A 227 -13.01 0.57 11.91
CA SER A 227 -12.00 -0.15 11.13
C SER A 227 -11.59 0.62 9.87
N LYS A 228 -12.53 1.28 9.20
CA LYS A 228 -12.24 2.22 8.09
C LYS A 228 -11.32 3.34 8.55
N GLY A 229 -11.54 3.92 9.73
CA GLY A 229 -10.66 4.95 10.31
C GLY A 229 -9.23 4.45 10.52
N LYS A 230 -9.05 3.23 11.05
CA LYS A 230 -7.72 2.62 11.21
C LYS A 230 -7.03 2.30 9.89
N THR A 231 -7.76 2.08 8.82
CA THR A 231 -7.20 1.76 7.50
C THR A 231 -6.70 3.03 6.80
N SER A 232 -7.34 4.18 7.05
CA SER A 232 -6.90 5.49 6.59
C SER A 232 -5.64 6.02 7.31
N GLU A 233 -5.25 5.39 8.42
CA GLU A 233 -4.09 5.79 9.23
C GLU A 233 -2.77 5.84 8.44
N ALA A 234 -2.61 4.99 7.41
CA ALA A 234 -1.42 5.00 6.56
C ALA A 234 -1.31 6.32 5.75
N ILE A 235 -2.43 6.80 5.21
CA ILE A 235 -2.49 8.08 4.48
C ILE A 235 -2.29 9.25 5.47
N THR A 236 -2.96 9.19 6.61
CA THR A 236 -2.82 10.23 7.67
C THR A 236 -1.37 10.34 8.14
N ARG A 237 -0.68 9.21 8.30
CA ARG A 237 0.76 9.21 8.66
C ARG A 237 1.63 9.87 7.60
N LEU A 238 1.34 9.70 6.31
CA LEU A 238 2.05 10.41 5.25
C LEU A 238 1.78 11.91 5.33
N MET A 239 0.54 12.33 5.59
CA MET A 239 0.20 13.75 5.78
C MET A 239 0.86 14.36 7.02
N ASP A 240 1.00 13.60 8.10
CA ASP A 240 1.64 14.06 9.35
C ASP A 240 3.18 14.22 9.22
N LEU A 241 3.79 13.75 8.11
CA LEU A 241 5.22 13.95 7.85
C LEU A 241 5.55 15.40 7.42
N ALA A 242 4.59 16.12 6.85
CA ALA A 242 4.78 17.51 6.46
C ALA A 242 4.90 18.41 7.69
N PRO A 243 5.95 19.23 7.79
CA PRO A 243 6.09 20.18 8.89
C PRO A 243 5.02 21.27 8.76
N LYS A 244 4.52 21.75 9.91
CA LYS A 244 3.48 22.81 9.94
C LYS A 244 4.06 24.22 9.83
N LYS A 245 5.35 24.38 10.10
CA LYS A 245 6.06 25.66 10.12
C LYS A 245 7.36 25.51 9.35
N ALA A 246 7.83 26.62 8.80
CA ALA A 246 9.08 26.72 8.07
C ALA A 246 9.80 28.03 8.41
N THR A 247 11.12 28.02 8.39
CA THR A 247 11.94 29.22 8.52
C THR A 247 12.37 29.66 7.12
N VAL A 248 11.95 30.86 6.70
CA VAL A 248 12.31 31.44 5.40
C VAL A 248 13.15 32.71 5.58
N VAL A 249 14.02 33.00 4.61
CA VAL A 249 14.79 34.25 4.57
C VAL A 249 14.02 35.22 3.69
N ARG A 250 13.48 36.29 4.31
CA ARG A 250 12.81 37.40 3.62
C ARG A 250 13.51 38.72 4.03
N GLU A 251 13.88 39.53 3.08
CA GLU A 251 14.60 40.80 3.31
C GLU A 251 15.88 40.65 4.16
N GLY A 252 16.60 39.52 3.99
CA GLY A 252 17.82 39.21 4.73
C GLY A 252 17.63 38.76 6.19
N ARG A 253 16.40 38.58 6.65
CA ARG A 253 16.06 38.10 8.00
C ARG A 253 15.37 36.75 7.95
N GLU A 254 15.65 35.91 8.93
CA GLU A 254 14.94 34.63 9.11
C GLU A 254 13.60 34.89 9.79
N VAL A 255 12.53 34.45 9.14
CA VAL A 255 11.15 34.58 9.61
C VAL A 255 10.50 33.19 9.65
N GLU A 256 9.88 32.85 10.77
CA GLU A 256 9.08 31.61 10.87
C GLU A 256 7.66 31.85 10.34
N ILE A 257 7.27 31.07 9.33
CA ILE A 257 5.96 31.17 8.69
C ILE A 257 5.27 29.77 8.70
N PRO A 258 3.94 29.70 8.55
CA PRO A 258 3.27 28.46 8.22
C PRO A 258 3.85 27.85 6.93
N ALA A 259 4.06 26.55 6.89
CA ALA A 259 4.63 25.88 5.71
C ALA A 259 3.76 26.05 4.45
N GLU A 260 2.46 26.29 4.62
CA GLU A 260 1.50 26.56 3.55
C GLU A 260 1.70 27.93 2.86
N GLU A 261 2.43 28.85 3.51
CA GLU A 261 2.71 30.20 2.98
C GLU A 261 4.05 30.29 2.22
N ILE A 262 4.75 29.17 2.08
CA ILE A 262 5.97 29.12 1.25
C ILE A 262 5.57 29.28 -0.21
N VAL A 263 6.29 30.14 -0.93
CA VAL A 263 6.13 30.32 -2.38
C VAL A 263 7.38 29.85 -3.13
N ALA A 264 7.18 29.46 -4.40
CA ALA A 264 8.32 29.09 -5.24
C ALA A 264 9.32 30.24 -5.37
N GLY A 265 10.60 29.93 -5.12
CA GLY A 265 11.67 30.93 -5.08
C GLY A 265 12.12 31.34 -3.67
N ASP A 266 11.30 31.09 -2.62
CA ASP A 266 11.70 31.36 -1.23
C ASP A 266 12.98 30.59 -0.86
N VAL A 267 13.82 31.21 -0.08
CA VAL A 267 15.00 30.58 0.52
C VAL A 267 14.63 30.08 1.90
N VAL A 268 14.67 28.78 2.08
CA VAL A 268 14.26 28.09 3.31
C VAL A 268 15.49 27.59 4.05
N VAL A 269 15.51 27.79 5.36
CA VAL A 269 16.59 27.35 6.28
C VAL A 269 16.13 26.08 6.98
N VAL A 270 16.95 25.03 6.95
CA VAL A 270 16.66 23.77 7.63
C VAL A 270 17.79 23.42 8.59
N ARG A 271 17.46 23.29 9.87
CA ARG A 271 18.38 22.94 10.95
C ARG A 271 18.35 21.45 11.27
N PRO A 272 19.36 20.92 11.99
CA PRO A 272 19.37 19.51 12.41
C PRO A 272 18.08 19.13 13.13
N GLY A 273 17.53 17.95 12.79
CA GLY A 273 16.28 17.41 13.35
C GLY A 273 15.01 17.97 12.73
N GLN A 274 15.07 18.97 11.86
CA GLN A 274 13.88 19.52 11.20
C GLN A 274 13.50 18.75 9.96
N SER A 275 12.18 18.66 9.70
CA SER A 275 11.64 18.14 8.45
C SER A 275 11.65 19.24 7.38
N ILE A 276 11.98 18.89 6.14
CA ILE A 276 12.03 19.80 4.99
C ILE A 276 10.60 20.12 4.55
N PRO A 277 10.21 21.42 4.43
CA PRO A 277 8.83 21.81 4.20
C PRO A 277 8.38 21.84 2.73
N ALA A 278 9.31 21.90 1.79
CA ALA A 278 9.04 22.01 0.35
C ALA A 278 10.13 21.33 -0.47
N ASP A 279 9.86 21.02 -1.75
CA ASP A 279 10.89 20.50 -2.64
C ASP A 279 11.75 21.65 -3.18
N GLY A 280 13.06 21.44 -3.31
CA GLY A 280 13.94 22.49 -3.78
C GLY A 280 15.36 22.03 -4.07
N VAL A 281 16.26 23.01 -4.20
CA VAL A 281 17.68 22.80 -4.48
C VAL A 281 18.52 23.49 -3.44
N VAL A 282 19.47 22.78 -2.87
CA VAL A 282 20.41 23.30 -1.86
C VAL A 282 21.25 24.43 -2.46
N LEU A 283 21.31 25.59 -1.78
CA LEU A 283 22.10 26.74 -2.15
C LEU A 283 23.42 26.81 -1.38
N GLU A 284 23.33 26.63 -0.06
CA GLU A 284 24.45 26.78 0.86
C GLU A 284 24.39 25.72 1.97
N GLY A 285 25.54 25.32 2.45
CA GLY A 285 25.67 24.34 3.52
C GLY A 285 25.63 22.91 2.98
N GLY A 286 25.56 21.94 3.89
CA GLY A 286 25.46 20.52 3.56
C GLY A 286 25.01 19.71 4.76
N SER A 287 24.39 18.58 4.51
CA SER A 287 23.85 17.70 5.55
C SER A 287 23.59 16.31 5.06
N SER A 288 23.46 15.38 6.01
CA SER A 288 22.85 14.06 5.77
C SER A 288 21.34 14.14 5.98
N VAL A 289 20.56 13.83 4.94
CA VAL A 289 19.10 13.88 4.94
C VAL A 289 18.54 12.46 4.92
N ASP A 290 17.70 12.16 5.90
CA ASP A 290 16.94 10.91 5.98
C ASP A 290 15.71 11.00 5.08
N GLN A 291 15.73 10.21 4.02
CA GLN A 291 14.64 10.12 3.03
C GLN A 291 13.74 8.89 3.25
N SER A 292 13.93 8.16 4.35
CA SER A 292 13.23 6.90 4.62
C SER A 292 11.70 7.01 4.60
N ALA A 293 11.17 8.18 4.97
CA ALA A 293 9.74 8.45 4.95
C ALA A 293 9.12 8.40 3.55
N LEU A 294 9.88 8.77 2.51
CA LEU A 294 9.44 8.78 1.11
C LEU A 294 9.94 7.55 0.35
N THR A 295 11.22 7.22 0.49
CA THR A 295 11.85 6.14 -0.28
C THR A 295 11.84 4.81 0.47
N GLY A 296 11.70 4.80 1.79
CA GLY A 296 11.85 3.62 2.64
C GLY A 296 13.31 3.17 2.82
N GLU A 297 14.30 3.97 2.39
CA GLU A 297 15.72 3.70 2.60
C GLU A 297 16.18 4.30 3.94
N SER A 298 16.77 3.45 4.79
CA SER A 298 17.17 3.87 6.15
C SER A 298 18.51 4.58 6.22
N ILE A 299 19.28 4.61 5.12
CA ILE A 299 20.62 5.24 5.10
C ILE A 299 20.44 6.70 4.69
N PRO A 300 20.83 7.67 5.55
CA PRO A 300 20.78 9.08 5.19
C PRO A 300 21.68 9.40 3.99
N VAL A 301 21.21 10.28 3.10
CA VAL A 301 21.91 10.70 1.90
C VAL A 301 22.58 12.05 2.13
N GLU A 302 23.86 12.15 1.83
CA GLU A 302 24.55 13.44 1.85
C GLU A 302 23.99 14.38 0.79
N LYS A 303 23.72 15.63 1.17
CA LYS A 303 23.27 16.71 0.31
C LYS A 303 24.24 17.89 0.37
N ARG A 304 24.62 18.38 -0.81
CA ARG A 304 25.58 19.48 -1.04
C ARG A 304 24.92 20.56 -1.90
N PRO A 305 25.50 21.76 -2.00
CA PRO A 305 25.01 22.78 -2.90
C PRO A 305 24.83 22.23 -4.34
N GLY A 306 23.65 22.49 -4.91
CA GLY A 306 23.23 21.98 -6.21
C GLY A 306 22.36 20.71 -6.14
N ASP A 307 22.35 19.96 -5.04
CA ASP A 307 21.54 18.77 -4.89
C ASP A 307 20.07 19.10 -4.60
N SER A 308 19.18 18.23 -5.08
CA SER A 308 17.75 18.32 -4.81
C SER A 308 17.39 17.77 -3.43
N VAL A 309 16.43 18.43 -2.77
CA VAL A 309 15.82 18.00 -1.51
C VAL A 309 14.31 17.93 -1.66
N SER A 310 13.68 16.99 -0.95
CA SER A 310 12.24 16.74 -1.04
C SER A 310 11.53 17.00 0.29
N ALA A 311 10.31 17.51 0.22
CA ALA A 311 9.44 17.74 1.36
C ALA A 311 9.27 16.45 2.20
N ALA A 312 9.06 16.61 3.51
CA ALA A 312 8.88 15.53 4.49
C ALA A 312 10.11 14.64 4.76
N THR A 313 11.25 14.91 4.14
CA THR A 313 12.53 14.30 4.53
C THR A 313 13.13 15.01 5.73
N VAL A 314 13.92 14.31 6.55
CA VAL A 314 14.41 14.84 7.83
C VAL A 314 15.91 15.14 7.76
N ASN A 315 16.27 16.36 8.07
CA ASN A 315 17.68 16.77 8.21
C ASN A 315 18.28 16.14 9.48
N LYS A 316 19.34 15.34 9.37
CA LYS A 316 19.95 14.66 10.54
C LYS A 316 21.12 15.45 11.13
N THR A 317 22.00 16.00 10.28
CA THR A 317 23.23 16.65 10.70
C THR A 317 23.37 17.99 9.96
N GLY A 318 24.22 18.88 10.42
CA GLY A 318 24.47 20.13 9.71
C GLY A 318 23.23 21.03 9.52
N SER A 319 23.43 22.19 8.93
CA SER A 319 22.33 23.05 8.48
C SER A 319 22.58 23.49 7.05
N PHE A 320 21.53 23.74 6.31
CA PHE A 320 21.62 24.18 4.92
C PHE A 320 20.46 25.10 4.57
N LYS A 321 20.69 25.92 3.53
CA LYS A 321 19.65 26.74 2.90
C LYS A 321 19.35 26.16 1.54
N PHE A 322 18.08 26.10 1.19
CA PHE A 322 17.64 25.64 -0.13
C PHE A 322 16.62 26.61 -0.73
N ARG A 323 16.56 26.66 -2.06
CA ARG A 323 15.54 27.41 -2.78
C ARG A 323 14.37 26.53 -3.09
N ALA A 324 13.17 26.90 -2.63
CA ALA A 324 11.94 26.19 -2.90
C ALA A 324 11.59 26.23 -4.41
N ARG A 325 11.31 25.08 -5.01
CA ARG A 325 10.88 24.92 -6.41
C ARG A 325 9.43 24.47 -6.52
N LYS A 326 9.07 23.39 -5.82
CA LYS A 326 7.69 22.87 -5.76
C LYS A 326 7.17 23.07 -4.34
N VAL A 327 5.99 23.68 -4.21
CA VAL A 327 5.41 24.08 -2.91
C VAL A 327 3.96 23.63 -2.80
N GLY A 328 3.46 23.49 -1.59
CA GLY A 328 2.05 23.15 -1.34
C GLY A 328 1.60 21.85 -2.04
N ALA A 329 0.61 21.95 -2.92
CA ALA A 329 0.02 20.81 -3.64
C ALA A 329 0.96 20.18 -4.68
N ASP A 330 2.02 20.89 -5.09
CA ASP A 330 2.94 20.43 -6.14
C ASP A 330 4.17 19.69 -5.58
N THR A 331 4.31 19.63 -4.25
CA THR A 331 5.40 18.88 -3.62
C THR A 331 5.31 17.39 -3.90
N THR A 332 6.46 16.72 -3.93
CA THR A 332 6.53 15.24 -4.10
C THR A 332 5.66 14.50 -3.09
N LEU A 333 5.65 14.93 -1.82
CA LEU A 333 4.77 14.34 -0.80
C LEU A 333 3.29 14.51 -1.16
N SER A 334 2.88 15.71 -1.58
CA SER A 334 1.48 15.98 -1.96
C SER A 334 1.05 15.16 -3.18
N GLN A 335 1.94 14.97 -4.15
CA GLN A 335 1.70 14.10 -5.31
C GLN A 335 1.55 12.63 -4.88
N ILE A 336 2.40 12.13 -3.97
CA ILE A 336 2.29 10.78 -3.40
C ILE A 336 0.94 10.58 -2.71
N ILE A 337 0.53 11.54 -1.85
CA ILE A 337 -0.76 11.48 -1.16
C ILE A 337 -1.90 11.42 -2.16
N ARG A 338 -1.89 12.29 -3.18
CA ARG A 338 -2.91 12.33 -4.23
C ARG A 338 -2.99 10.99 -5.01
N LEU A 339 -1.83 10.43 -5.39
CA LEU A 339 -1.82 9.12 -6.08
C LEU A 339 -2.43 8.00 -5.23
N VAL A 340 -2.18 7.99 -3.92
CA VAL A 340 -2.78 6.99 -3.02
C VAL A 340 -4.28 7.24 -2.85
N GLU A 341 -4.72 8.50 -2.77
CA GLU A 341 -6.15 8.86 -2.71
C GLU A 341 -6.89 8.47 -3.99
N ASP A 342 -6.31 8.74 -5.16
CA ASP A 342 -6.86 8.37 -6.47
C ASP A 342 -6.97 6.84 -6.62
N ALA A 343 -5.95 6.10 -6.18
CA ALA A 343 -5.98 4.64 -6.16
C ALA A 343 -7.12 4.10 -5.30
N VAL A 344 -7.35 4.69 -4.14
CA VAL A 344 -8.43 4.31 -3.21
C VAL A 344 -9.81 4.73 -3.76
N ALA A 345 -9.89 5.84 -4.50
CA ALA A 345 -11.12 6.31 -5.12
C ALA A 345 -11.52 5.50 -6.36
N SER A 346 -10.54 4.91 -7.06
CA SER A 346 -10.79 4.10 -8.25
C SER A 346 -11.41 2.75 -7.92
N LYS A 347 -12.12 2.13 -8.89
CA LYS A 347 -12.73 0.82 -8.72
C LYS A 347 -12.05 -0.25 -9.56
N ALA A 348 -11.58 -1.29 -8.91
CA ALA A 348 -11.08 -2.49 -9.56
C ALA A 348 -12.19 -3.25 -10.32
N PRO A 349 -11.91 -3.95 -11.43
CA PRO A 349 -12.87 -4.78 -12.15
C PRO A 349 -13.62 -5.78 -11.25
N ILE A 350 -12.92 -6.43 -10.32
CA ILE A 350 -13.53 -7.34 -9.35
C ILE A 350 -14.54 -6.65 -8.43
N GLN A 351 -14.32 -5.37 -8.09
CA GLN A 351 -15.26 -4.59 -7.31
C GLN A 351 -16.52 -4.24 -8.12
N LYS A 352 -16.37 -3.87 -9.40
CA LYS A 352 -17.51 -3.61 -10.30
C LYS A 352 -18.40 -4.84 -10.42
N LEU A 353 -17.81 -6.05 -10.50
CA LEU A 353 -18.53 -7.32 -10.50
C LEU A 353 -19.28 -7.55 -9.17
N ALA A 354 -18.62 -7.35 -8.03
CA ALA A 354 -19.23 -7.50 -6.71
C ALA A 354 -20.41 -6.53 -6.51
N ASP A 355 -20.28 -5.29 -6.97
CA ASP A 355 -21.35 -4.27 -6.91
C ASP A 355 -22.56 -4.68 -7.78
N LYS A 356 -22.33 -5.23 -8.97
CA LYS A 356 -23.38 -5.74 -9.85
C LYS A 356 -24.14 -6.90 -9.21
N VAL A 357 -23.42 -7.85 -8.63
CA VAL A 357 -24.02 -8.98 -7.90
C VAL A 357 -24.84 -8.48 -6.72
N SER A 358 -24.31 -7.55 -5.93
CA SER A 358 -25.00 -6.94 -4.78
C SER A 358 -26.32 -6.25 -5.18
N GLY A 359 -26.35 -5.59 -6.34
CA GLY A 359 -27.54 -4.93 -6.86
C GLY A 359 -28.68 -5.89 -7.23
N ILE A 360 -28.38 -7.12 -7.60
CA ILE A 360 -29.37 -8.17 -7.91
C ILE A 360 -29.75 -8.94 -6.63
N PHE A 361 -28.82 -9.11 -5.72
CA PHE A 361 -28.96 -9.92 -4.52
C PHE A 361 -30.11 -9.46 -3.61
N VAL A 362 -30.22 -8.15 -3.34
CA VAL A 362 -31.24 -7.61 -2.43
C VAL A 362 -32.67 -7.85 -2.94
N PRO A 363 -33.01 -7.56 -4.21
CA PRO A 363 -34.32 -7.95 -4.77
C PRO A 363 -34.62 -9.45 -4.66
N VAL A 364 -33.64 -10.30 -4.97
CA VAL A 364 -33.80 -11.77 -4.89
C VAL A 364 -34.10 -12.22 -3.45
N VAL A 365 -33.40 -11.66 -2.47
CA VAL A 365 -33.65 -11.96 -1.06
C VAL A 365 -35.05 -11.53 -0.61
N LEU A 366 -35.53 -10.38 -1.05
CA LEU A 366 -36.92 -9.96 -0.78
C LEU A 366 -37.93 -10.98 -1.32
N CYS A 367 -37.73 -11.48 -2.54
CA CYS A 367 -38.55 -12.54 -3.09
C CYS A 367 -38.46 -13.84 -2.26
N ILE A 368 -37.26 -14.26 -1.87
CA ILE A 368 -37.05 -15.45 -1.04
C ILE A 368 -37.80 -15.31 0.30
N ALA A 369 -37.73 -14.17 0.95
CA ALA A 369 -38.41 -13.94 2.23
C ALA A 369 -39.95 -14.04 2.08
N VAL A 370 -40.52 -13.46 1.02
CA VAL A 370 -41.94 -13.56 0.74
C VAL A 370 -42.34 -15.00 0.44
N VAL A 371 -41.56 -15.68 -0.42
CA VAL A 371 -41.82 -17.10 -0.76
C VAL A 371 -41.74 -17.98 0.51
N THR A 372 -40.73 -17.73 1.37
CA THR A 372 -40.61 -18.45 2.65
C THR A 372 -41.85 -18.31 3.52
N ALA A 373 -42.34 -17.06 3.69
CA ALA A 373 -43.56 -16.84 4.47
C ALA A 373 -44.78 -17.56 3.88
N VAL A 374 -44.99 -17.45 2.56
CA VAL A 374 -46.09 -18.08 1.87
C VAL A 374 -46.01 -19.61 1.96
N VAL A 375 -44.85 -20.21 1.73
CA VAL A 375 -44.69 -21.67 1.79
C VAL A 375 -45.00 -22.22 3.19
N TRP A 376 -44.51 -21.55 4.25
CA TRP A 376 -44.79 -21.99 5.63
C TRP A 376 -46.28 -21.85 6.00
N MET A 377 -46.96 -20.79 5.51
CA MET A 377 -48.40 -20.65 5.69
C MET A 377 -49.19 -21.76 4.94
N LEU A 378 -48.79 -22.09 3.71
CA LEU A 378 -49.37 -23.17 2.94
C LEU A 378 -49.15 -24.57 3.56
N LEU A 379 -48.02 -24.75 4.28
CA LEU A 379 -47.72 -25.93 5.07
C LEU A 379 -48.45 -25.97 6.43
N GLY A 380 -49.36 -25.05 6.67
CA GLY A 380 -50.21 -25.02 7.87
C GLY A 380 -49.51 -24.52 9.14
N LYS A 381 -48.34 -23.88 9.02
CA LYS A 381 -47.68 -23.27 10.19
C LYS A 381 -48.37 -21.93 10.51
N PRO A 382 -48.37 -21.53 11.80
CA PRO A 382 -48.92 -20.26 12.24
C PRO A 382 -48.25 -19.08 11.54
N PHE A 383 -48.97 -17.96 11.43
CA PHE A 383 -48.47 -16.73 10.82
C PHE A 383 -47.21 -16.24 11.49
N GLU A 384 -47.12 -16.35 12.83
CA GLU A 384 -45.98 -15.96 13.66
C GLU A 384 -44.70 -16.71 13.26
N PHE A 385 -44.80 -18.03 13.05
CA PHE A 385 -43.68 -18.82 12.61
C PHE A 385 -43.21 -18.42 11.20
N SER A 386 -44.16 -18.26 10.28
CA SER A 386 -43.91 -17.87 8.89
C SER A 386 -43.25 -16.47 8.81
N LEU A 387 -43.71 -15.53 9.63
CA LEU A 387 -43.16 -14.18 9.75
C LEU A 387 -41.74 -14.21 10.33
N SER A 388 -41.49 -14.97 11.38
CA SER A 388 -40.17 -15.12 11.98
C SER A 388 -39.14 -15.67 10.98
N ALA A 389 -39.51 -16.69 10.20
CA ALA A 389 -38.67 -17.23 9.15
C ALA A 389 -38.35 -16.19 8.07
N ALA A 390 -39.36 -15.43 7.62
CA ALA A 390 -39.16 -14.36 6.64
C ALA A 390 -38.24 -13.25 7.16
N ILE A 391 -38.44 -12.80 8.40
CA ILE A 391 -37.57 -11.82 9.05
C ILE A 391 -36.15 -12.36 9.17
N ALA A 392 -35.95 -13.61 9.58
CA ALA A 392 -34.63 -14.22 9.67
C ALA A 392 -33.91 -14.25 8.31
N VAL A 393 -34.62 -14.57 7.21
CA VAL A 393 -34.11 -14.51 5.84
C VAL A 393 -33.68 -13.07 5.47
N LEU A 394 -34.52 -12.07 5.74
CA LEU A 394 -34.18 -10.67 5.46
C LEU A 394 -32.91 -10.21 6.21
N VAL A 395 -32.78 -10.62 7.47
CA VAL A 395 -31.69 -10.16 8.33
C VAL A 395 -30.37 -10.84 7.99
N ILE A 396 -30.34 -12.19 7.84
CA ILE A 396 -29.11 -12.92 7.52
C ILE A 396 -28.52 -12.53 6.17
N SER A 397 -29.38 -12.14 5.24
CA SER A 397 -29.02 -11.86 3.85
C SER A 397 -28.40 -10.49 3.63
N CYS A 398 -28.05 -9.77 4.67
CA CYS A 398 -27.41 -8.44 4.50
C CYS A 398 -26.01 -8.58 3.84
N PRO A 399 -25.76 -7.99 2.67
CA PRO A 399 -24.49 -8.07 1.99
C PRO A 399 -23.47 -7.04 2.53
N CYS A 400 -23.47 -6.78 3.85
CA CYS A 400 -22.64 -5.76 4.50
C CYS A 400 -21.14 -6.00 4.26
N ALA A 401 -20.69 -7.23 4.43
CA ALA A 401 -19.31 -7.62 4.26
C ALA A 401 -18.84 -7.52 2.80
N LEU A 402 -19.73 -7.77 1.83
CA LEU A 402 -19.40 -7.73 0.40
C LEU A 402 -18.97 -6.34 -0.05
N GLY A 403 -19.66 -5.29 0.41
CA GLY A 403 -19.33 -3.89 0.08
C GLY A 403 -17.98 -3.42 0.62
N LEU A 404 -17.41 -4.12 1.62
CA LEU A 404 -16.14 -3.80 2.26
C LEU A 404 -14.97 -4.68 1.80
N ALA A 405 -15.27 -5.86 1.29
CA ALA A 405 -14.30 -6.91 0.98
C ALA A 405 -13.16 -6.40 0.07
N THR A 406 -13.48 -5.65 -0.97
CA THR A 406 -12.53 -5.13 -1.95
C THR A 406 -11.92 -3.79 -1.53
N PRO A 407 -12.71 -2.73 -1.19
CA PRO A 407 -12.13 -1.41 -0.93
C PRO A 407 -11.16 -1.38 0.26
N VAL A 408 -11.44 -2.11 1.34
CA VAL A 408 -10.55 -2.15 2.50
C VAL A 408 -9.23 -2.85 2.17
N ALA A 409 -9.26 -3.95 1.42
CA ALA A 409 -8.05 -4.65 1.02
C ALA A 409 -7.18 -3.82 0.06
N ILE A 410 -7.80 -3.11 -0.91
CA ILE A 410 -7.10 -2.19 -1.81
C ILE A 410 -6.43 -1.10 -0.99
N MET A 411 -7.17 -0.43 -0.09
CA MET A 411 -6.62 0.67 0.72
C MET A 411 -5.44 0.21 1.60
N VAL A 412 -5.54 -0.97 2.24
CA VAL A 412 -4.43 -1.52 3.03
C VAL A 412 -3.25 -1.89 2.12
N GLY A 413 -3.54 -2.49 0.95
CA GLY A 413 -2.54 -2.89 -0.04
C GLY A 413 -1.78 -1.69 -0.61
N THR A 414 -2.49 -0.68 -1.12
CA THR A 414 -1.88 0.55 -1.66
C THR A 414 -1.14 1.34 -0.60
N GLY A 415 -1.71 1.48 0.61
CA GLY A 415 -1.03 2.12 1.74
C GLY A 415 0.24 1.37 2.15
N ARG A 416 0.24 0.02 2.11
CA ARG A 416 1.45 -0.77 2.37
C ARG A 416 2.46 -0.66 1.24
N GLY A 417 2.01 -0.55 -0.01
CA GLY A 417 2.84 -0.22 -1.17
C GLY A 417 3.56 1.11 -0.98
N ALA A 418 2.80 2.17 -0.73
CA ALA A 418 3.33 3.52 -0.52
C ALA A 418 4.38 3.57 0.62
N ALA A 419 4.11 2.89 1.75
CA ALA A 419 5.06 2.78 2.87
C ALA A 419 6.37 2.04 2.50
N ASN A 420 6.43 1.34 1.36
CA ASN A 420 7.62 0.69 0.84
C ASN A 420 8.18 1.38 -0.41
N GLY A 421 7.68 2.58 -0.75
CA GLY A 421 8.10 3.32 -1.94
C GLY A 421 7.50 2.79 -3.25
N ILE A 422 6.41 2.02 -3.18
CA ILE A 422 5.68 1.49 -4.35
C ILE A 422 4.35 2.22 -4.44
N LEU A 423 4.23 3.17 -5.37
CA LEU A 423 3.02 3.96 -5.57
C LEU A 423 2.18 3.33 -6.68
N ILE A 424 0.94 3.04 -6.37
CA ILE A 424 -0.02 2.41 -7.30
C ILE A 424 -1.10 3.44 -7.60
N LYS A 425 -1.29 3.80 -8.87
CA LYS A 425 -2.20 4.87 -9.28
C LYS A 425 -3.68 4.49 -9.28
N SER A 426 -3.98 3.21 -9.46
CA SER A 426 -5.36 2.76 -9.54
C SER A 426 -5.57 1.36 -8.98
N ALA A 427 -6.79 1.07 -8.54
CA ALA A 427 -7.19 -0.28 -8.14
C ALA A 427 -7.15 -1.27 -9.33
N GLU A 428 -7.32 -0.78 -10.55
CA GLU A 428 -7.21 -1.57 -11.77
C GLU A 428 -5.76 -1.99 -12.03
N ALA A 429 -4.80 -1.06 -11.88
CA ALA A 429 -3.37 -1.35 -11.97
C ALA A 429 -2.96 -2.40 -10.92
N LEU A 430 -3.45 -2.25 -9.67
CA LEU A 430 -3.22 -3.24 -8.61
C LEU A 430 -3.80 -4.61 -8.99
N GLU A 431 -5.01 -4.64 -9.56
CA GLU A 431 -5.62 -5.90 -10.00
C GLU A 431 -4.88 -6.50 -11.18
N THR A 432 -4.51 -5.71 -12.21
CA THR A 432 -3.86 -6.22 -13.40
C THR A 432 -2.46 -6.76 -13.11
N ALA A 433 -1.72 -6.12 -12.22
CA ALA A 433 -0.35 -6.51 -11.87
C ALA A 433 -0.23 -7.96 -11.33
N HIS A 434 -1.29 -8.53 -10.72
CA HIS A 434 -1.24 -9.92 -10.25
C HIS A 434 -1.25 -10.95 -11.38
N THR A 435 -1.73 -10.57 -12.56
CA THR A 435 -1.87 -11.45 -13.74
C THR A 435 -0.67 -11.39 -14.68
N VAL A 436 0.31 -10.52 -14.40
CA VAL A 436 1.51 -10.35 -15.22
C VAL A 436 2.23 -11.68 -15.37
N GLY A 437 2.43 -12.08 -16.64
CA GLY A 437 3.15 -13.29 -17.03
C GLY A 437 4.48 -13.00 -17.73
N THR A 438 4.67 -11.77 -18.21
CA THR A 438 5.94 -11.34 -18.83
C THR A 438 6.29 -9.93 -18.34
N VAL A 439 7.52 -9.74 -17.89
CA VAL A 439 8.09 -8.44 -17.55
C VAL A 439 9.08 -8.03 -18.62
N VAL A 440 8.85 -6.89 -19.22
CA VAL A 440 9.74 -6.27 -20.20
C VAL A 440 10.52 -5.16 -19.50
N LEU A 441 11.84 -5.29 -19.49
CA LEU A 441 12.74 -4.34 -18.84
C LEU A 441 13.43 -3.47 -19.89
N ASP A 442 13.38 -2.16 -19.75
CA ASP A 442 14.34 -1.32 -20.46
C ASP A 442 15.75 -1.57 -19.91
N LYS A 443 16.78 -1.36 -20.73
CA LYS A 443 18.16 -1.50 -20.29
C LYS A 443 18.61 -0.29 -19.46
N THR A 444 18.58 0.88 -20.11
CA THR A 444 19.27 2.10 -19.63
C THR A 444 18.51 2.74 -18.47
N GLY A 445 19.19 3.00 -17.35
CA GLY A 445 18.54 3.60 -16.17
C GLY A 445 17.66 2.62 -15.39
N THR A 446 17.23 1.50 -15.98
CA THR A 446 16.36 0.48 -15.38
C THR A 446 17.18 -0.72 -14.89
N VAL A 447 17.77 -1.48 -15.80
CA VAL A 447 18.64 -2.63 -15.49
C VAL A 447 20.04 -2.15 -15.13
N THR A 448 20.48 -1.04 -15.74
CA THR A 448 21.79 -0.40 -15.55
C THR A 448 21.63 0.91 -14.80
N GLU A 449 22.75 1.50 -14.36
CA GLU A 449 22.77 2.77 -13.63
C GLU A 449 22.36 3.98 -14.49
N GLY A 450 22.40 3.83 -15.84
CA GLY A 450 22.09 4.89 -16.79
C GLY A 450 23.21 5.93 -16.93
N LYS A 451 24.35 5.69 -16.31
CA LYS A 451 25.55 6.53 -16.38
C LYS A 451 26.75 5.68 -16.77
N PRO A 452 27.32 5.88 -17.95
CA PRO A 452 28.54 5.19 -18.35
C PRO A 452 29.67 5.44 -17.35
N ARG A 453 30.47 4.39 -17.08
CA ARG A 453 31.66 4.48 -16.27
C ARG A 453 32.84 3.83 -16.99
N VAL A 454 34.06 4.34 -16.74
CA VAL A 454 35.26 3.63 -17.19
C VAL A 454 35.40 2.35 -16.39
N THR A 455 35.36 1.23 -17.07
CA THR A 455 35.47 -0.11 -16.47
C THR A 455 36.87 -0.68 -16.59
N ASP A 456 37.59 -0.39 -17.70
CA ASP A 456 38.91 -0.93 -17.96
C ASP A 456 39.80 0.12 -18.64
N VAL A 457 41.09 0.02 -18.33
CA VAL A 457 42.12 0.88 -18.89
C VAL A 457 43.25 -0.05 -19.37
N ALA A 458 43.54 -0.09 -20.66
CA ALA A 458 44.58 -0.89 -21.28
C ALA A 458 45.59 0.05 -21.98
N PRO A 459 46.69 0.46 -21.29
CA PRO A 459 47.73 1.27 -21.88
C PRO A 459 48.53 0.48 -22.90
N ALA A 460 49.10 1.16 -23.91
CA ALA A 460 50.05 0.59 -24.85
C ALA A 460 51.39 0.25 -24.15
N ALA A 461 52.19 -0.60 -24.75
CA ALA A 461 53.49 -0.99 -24.16
C ALA A 461 54.39 0.22 -23.91
N GLY A 462 54.86 0.38 -22.71
CA GLY A 462 55.69 1.50 -22.26
C GLY A 462 54.93 2.80 -21.89
N VAL A 463 53.59 2.84 -21.97
CA VAL A 463 52.78 3.99 -21.57
C VAL A 463 52.24 3.77 -20.15
N PRO A 464 52.47 4.67 -19.18
CA PRO A 464 51.84 4.61 -17.87
C PRO A 464 50.32 4.85 -17.96
N ALA A 465 49.53 4.06 -17.21
CA ALA A 465 48.09 4.21 -17.19
C ALA A 465 47.65 5.63 -16.77
N ARG A 466 48.44 6.28 -15.89
CA ARG A 466 48.21 7.64 -15.44
C ARG A 466 48.36 8.68 -16.56
N GLU A 467 49.36 8.50 -17.46
CA GLU A 467 49.54 9.36 -18.63
C GLU A 467 48.39 9.20 -19.63
N LEU A 468 47.97 7.95 -19.90
CA LEU A 468 46.80 7.68 -20.74
C LEU A 468 45.55 8.39 -20.20
N LEU A 469 45.27 8.27 -18.91
CA LEU A 469 44.13 8.91 -18.28
C LEU A 469 44.22 10.44 -18.25
N GLN A 470 45.42 11.00 -18.11
CA GLN A 470 45.63 12.45 -18.14
C GLN A 470 45.36 13.03 -19.53
N ILE A 471 45.83 12.38 -20.58
CA ILE A 471 45.58 12.79 -21.98
C ILE A 471 44.10 12.56 -22.32
N ALA A 472 43.52 11.44 -21.89
CA ALA A 472 42.11 11.16 -22.08
C ALA A 472 41.23 12.23 -21.42
N ALA A 473 41.51 12.58 -20.18
CA ALA A 473 40.78 13.64 -19.47
C ALA A 473 40.93 15.02 -20.16
N ALA A 474 42.12 15.33 -20.68
CA ALA A 474 42.33 16.57 -21.41
C ALA A 474 41.52 16.64 -22.71
N LEU A 475 41.43 15.53 -23.47
CA LEU A 475 40.63 15.43 -24.70
C LEU A 475 39.14 15.47 -24.45
N GLU A 476 38.68 14.86 -23.36
CA GLU A 476 37.25 14.70 -23.08
C GLU A 476 36.68 15.88 -22.24
N GLN A 477 37.53 16.69 -21.61
CA GLN A 477 37.08 17.83 -20.83
C GLN A 477 36.17 18.83 -21.59
N PRO A 478 36.45 19.16 -22.86
CA PRO A 478 35.58 20.05 -23.63
C PRO A 478 34.42 19.31 -24.34
N SER A 479 34.32 17.99 -24.18
CA SER A 479 33.33 17.16 -24.85
C SER A 479 32.05 17.04 -24.01
N GLU A 480 30.88 17.17 -24.64
CA GLU A 480 29.57 16.99 -23.99
C GLU A 480 29.04 15.53 -24.12
N HIS A 481 29.87 14.61 -24.63
CA HIS A 481 29.45 13.24 -24.84
C HIS A 481 29.38 12.48 -23.49
N PRO A 482 28.37 11.58 -23.27
CA PRO A 482 28.26 10.84 -22.00
C PRO A 482 29.49 10.00 -21.64
N LEU A 483 30.25 9.51 -22.63
CA LEU A 483 31.50 8.78 -22.40
C LEU A 483 32.61 9.71 -21.91
N ALA A 484 32.59 11.00 -22.26
CA ALA A 484 33.53 12.00 -21.74
C ALA A 484 33.33 12.20 -20.23
N GLU A 485 32.08 12.29 -19.76
CA GLU A 485 31.79 12.37 -18.35
C GLU A 485 32.36 11.17 -17.57
N ALA A 486 32.26 9.95 -18.14
CA ALA A 486 32.83 8.74 -17.55
C ALA A 486 34.37 8.83 -17.38
N VAL A 487 35.07 9.34 -18.39
CA VAL A 487 36.54 9.52 -18.36
C VAL A 487 36.90 10.61 -17.34
N MET A 488 36.19 11.71 -17.31
CA MET A 488 36.41 12.80 -16.35
C MET A 488 36.17 12.38 -14.91
N GLU A 489 35.12 11.59 -14.66
CA GLU A 489 34.85 11.04 -13.31
C GLU A 489 35.96 10.09 -12.87
N LYS A 490 36.46 9.24 -13.76
CA LYS A 490 37.58 8.35 -13.46
C LYS A 490 38.86 9.13 -13.13
N ALA A 491 39.19 10.14 -13.94
CA ALA A 491 40.34 11.03 -13.71
C ALA A 491 40.24 11.74 -12.37
N LYS A 492 39.07 12.26 -12.02
CA LYS A 492 38.80 12.95 -10.74
C LYS A 492 38.98 11.99 -9.55
N ARG A 493 38.50 10.77 -9.66
CA ARG A 493 38.65 9.73 -8.60
C ARG A 493 40.13 9.36 -8.36
N GLU A 494 40.95 9.39 -9.40
CA GLU A 494 42.39 9.11 -9.31
C GLU A 494 43.23 10.35 -9.01
N GLY A 495 42.61 11.49 -8.77
CA GLY A 495 43.31 12.75 -8.47
C GLY A 495 44.13 13.27 -9.66
N ILE A 496 43.69 13.02 -10.89
CA ILE A 496 44.37 13.48 -12.11
C ILE A 496 43.69 14.76 -12.60
N ALA A 497 44.47 15.85 -12.66
CA ALA A 497 44.04 17.10 -13.25
C ALA A 497 44.23 17.04 -14.78
N PRO A 498 43.21 17.40 -15.59
CA PRO A 498 43.36 17.45 -17.05
C PRO A 498 44.34 18.54 -17.46
N ALA A 499 45.13 18.27 -18.52
CA ALA A 499 46.02 19.25 -19.12
C ALA A 499 45.22 20.23 -19.98
N GLN A 500 45.80 21.41 -20.22
CA GLN A 500 45.17 22.41 -21.10
C GLN A 500 45.08 21.93 -22.54
N THR A 501 43.89 22.05 -23.14
CA THR A 501 43.58 21.62 -24.48
C THR A 501 43.38 22.83 -25.39
N LYS A 502 43.94 22.77 -26.61
CA LYS A 502 43.75 23.77 -27.72
C LYS A 502 43.25 23.06 -28.98
N ASP A 503 42.61 23.83 -29.85
CA ASP A 503 42.15 23.38 -31.15
C ASP A 503 41.24 22.15 -31.10
N PHE A 504 40.35 22.08 -30.13
CA PHE A 504 39.41 20.99 -29.96
C PHE A 504 38.47 20.90 -31.16
N ARG A 505 38.29 19.70 -31.74
CA ARG A 505 37.35 19.39 -32.81
C ARG A 505 36.61 18.08 -32.48
N ALA A 506 35.30 18.13 -32.46
CA ALA A 506 34.48 16.93 -32.43
C ALA A 506 34.25 16.42 -33.86
N LEU A 507 34.44 15.12 -34.06
CA LEU A 507 34.21 14.42 -35.31
C LEU A 507 33.00 13.49 -35.12
N PRO A 508 31.80 13.88 -35.61
CA PRO A 508 30.59 13.13 -35.38
C PRO A 508 30.70 11.65 -35.76
N GLY A 509 30.35 10.75 -34.83
CA GLY A 509 30.39 9.30 -35.03
C GLY A 509 31.80 8.68 -35.05
N ARG A 510 32.87 9.45 -34.90
CA ARG A 510 34.27 8.97 -34.90
C ARG A 510 35.03 9.22 -33.61
N GLY A 511 34.95 10.46 -33.07
CA GLY A 511 35.70 10.82 -31.89
C GLY A 511 35.99 12.31 -31.77
N VAL A 512 37.08 12.66 -31.12
CA VAL A 512 37.57 14.03 -30.91
C VAL A 512 39.05 14.14 -31.19
N THR A 513 39.48 15.32 -31.65
CA THR A 513 40.89 15.64 -31.81
C THR A 513 41.20 16.98 -31.18
N ALA A 514 42.40 17.13 -30.60
CA ALA A 514 42.86 18.40 -30.03
C ALA A 514 44.38 18.43 -29.86
N SER A 515 44.94 19.60 -29.59
CA SER A 515 46.35 19.76 -29.22
C SER A 515 46.48 19.80 -27.68
N VAL A 516 47.26 18.86 -27.12
CA VAL A 516 47.54 18.79 -25.65
C VAL A 516 49.06 18.90 -25.48
N GLY A 517 49.53 19.93 -24.79
CA GLY A 517 50.97 20.18 -24.60
C GLY A 517 51.78 20.38 -25.89
N GLY A 518 51.14 20.90 -26.97
CA GLY A 518 51.77 21.11 -28.27
C GLY A 518 51.84 19.88 -29.16
N ALA A 519 51.33 18.71 -28.69
CA ALA A 519 51.25 17.50 -29.48
C ALA A 519 49.79 17.28 -29.97
N SER A 520 49.61 16.82 -31.20
CA SER A 520 48.31 16.43 -31.71
C SER A 520 47.84 15.16 -31.01
N CYS A 521 46.65 15.19 -30.45
CA CYS A 521 46.01 14.07 -29.73
C CYS A 521 44.66 13.75 -30.35
N ALA A 522 44.28 12.47 -30.31
CA ALA A 522 42.98 11.99 -30.77
C ALA A 522 42.40 10.98 -29.80
N ALA A 523 41.08 11.01 -29.66
CA ALA A 523 40.28 10.03 -28.95
C ALA A 523 39.10 9.58 -29.81
N GLY A 524 38.84 8.28 -29.93
CA GLY A 524 37.73 7.80 -30.73
C GLY A 524 37.71 6.31 -31.00
N ASN A 525 36.94 5.92 -32.03
CA ASN A 525 36.82 4.53 -32.44
C ASN A 525 37.98 4.07 -33.37
N ALA A 526 38.01 2.77 -33.69
CA ALA A 526 39.04 2.22 -34.54
C ALA A 526 39.11 2.89 -35.91
N ALA A 527 37.97 3.31 -36.49
CA ALA A 527 37.91 3.99 -37.80
C ALA A 527 38.62 5.35 -37.78
N LEU A 528 38.55 6.09 -36.63
CA LEU A 528 39.32 7.33 -36.51
C LEU A 528 40.83 7.06 -36.42
N MET A 529 41.26 5.99 -35.77
CA MET A 529 42.69 5.62 -35.75
C MET A 529 43.21 5.29 -37.12
N GLU A 530 42.43 4.53 -37.90
CA GLU A 530 42.78 4.17 -39.25
C GLU A 530 42.87 5.39 -40.20
N GLU A 531 41.90 6.31 -40.07
CA GLU A 531 41.89 7.58 -40.86
C GLU A 531 43.10 8.46 -40.56
N LEU A 532 43.56 8.46 -39.30
CA LEU A 532 44.74 9.21 -38.86
C LEU A 532 46.05 8.45 -39.10
N GLY A 533 46.02 7.24 -39.67
CA GLY A 533 47.17 6.41 -39.93
C GLY A 533 47.85 5.88 -38.70
N ILE A 534 47.12 5.75 -37.57
CA ILE A 534 47.64 5.27 -36.30
C ILE A 534 47.46 3.76 -36.20
N ASP A 535 48.57 3.04 -36.06
CA ASP A 535 48.51 1.59 -35.89
C ASP A 535 47.93 1.19 -34.52
N SER A 536 46.69 0.64 -34.57
CA SER A 536 45.96 0.14 -33.39
C SER A 536 46.07 -1.38 -33.22
N SER A 537 46.83 -2.08 -34.01
CA SER A 537 46.92 -3.56 -34.06
C SER A 537 47.30 -4.17 -32.72
N ALA A 538 48.21 -3.55 -32.00
CA ALA A 538 48.69 -4.04 -30.66
C ALA A 538 47.60 -4.15 -29.60
N LEU A 539 46.56 -3.32 -29.66
CA LEU A 539 45.48 -3.34 -28.67
C LEU A 539 44.13 -3.80 -29.26
N ARG A 540 44.12 -4.23 -30.51
CA ARG A 540 42.88 -4.68 -31.19
C ARG A 540 42.22 -5.85 -30.44
N ALA A 541 43.02 -6.85 -30.05
CA ALA A 541 42.50 -7.98 -29.27
C ALA A 541 41.94 -7.61 -27.91
N ALA A 542 42.53 -6.61 -27.24
CA ALA A 542 41.97 -6.08 -26.00
C ALA A 542 40.65 -5.33 -26.23
N ALA A 543 40.57 -4.45 -27.23
CA ALA A 543 39.37 -3.74 -27.60
C ALA A 543 38.22 -4.67 -28.05
N GLU A 544 38.56 -5.72 -28.82
CA GLU A 544 37.58 -6.74 -29.22
C GLU A 544 37.03 -7.52 -28.02
N ARG A 545 37.87 -7.88 -27.04
CA ARG A 545 37.38 -8.47 -25.78
C ARG A 545 36.42 -7.53 -25.03
N PHE A 546 36.81 -6.26 -24.87
CA PHE A 546 35.93 -5.25 -24.25
C PHE A 546 34.59 -5.13 -24.98
N ALA A 547 34.62 -5.11 -26.31
CA ALA A 547 33.41 -5.08 -27.12
C ALA A 547 32.55 -6.37 -26.98
N GLN A 548 33.21 -7.56 -26.86
CA GLN A 548 32.50 -8.81 -26.56
C GLN A 548 31.84 -8.83 -25.18
N ASP A 549 32.45 -8.15 -24.21
CA ASP A 549 31.91 -7.95 -22.86
C ASP A 549 30.83 -6.85 -22.80
N GLY A 550 30.44 -6.28 -23.92
CA GLY A 550 29.40 -5.26 -24.01
C GLY A 550 29.87 -3.85 -23.65
N LYS A 551 31.18 -3.60 -23.60
CA LYS A 551 31.78 -2.32 -23.28
C LYS A 551 32.12 -1.57 -24.58
N THR A 552 32.20 -0.24 -24.49
CA THR A 552 32.59 0.62 -25.61
C THR A 552 34.07 0.96 -25.51
N PRO A 553 34.93 0.40 -26.37
CA PRO A 553 36.36 0.72 -26.39
C PRO A 553 36.59 2.08 -27.11
N LEU A 554 37.33 2.95 -26.46
CA LEU A 554 37.81 4.24 -26.96
C LEU A 554 39.33 4.19 -27.08
N TYR A 555 39.85 4.45 -28.26
CA TYR A 555 41.27 4.54 -28.54
C TYR A 555 41.77 5.93 -28.30
N PHE A 556 42.95 6.05 -27.69
CA PHE A 556 43.63 7.32 -27.43
C PHE A 556 45.02 7.32 -28.03
N ALA A 557 45.35 8.43 -28.74
CA ALA A 557 46.64 8.56 -29.39
C ALA A 557 47.21 9.96 -29.21
N ARG A 558 48.56 10.07 -29.29
CA ARG A 558 49.32 11.32 -29.19
C ARG A 558 50.49 11.30 -30.20
N GLY A 559 50.64 12.34 -30.98
CA GLY A 559 51.76 12.49 -31.89
C GLY A 559 51.92 11.35 -32.92
N GLY A 560 50.76 10.77 -33.40
CA GLY A 560 50.74 9.63 -34.29
C GLY A 560 50.97 8.26 -33.65
N SER A 561 51.20 8.18 -32.32
CA SER A 561 51.39 6.92 -31.62
C SER A 561 50.19 6.60 -30.71
N LEU A 562 49.80 5.30 -30.67
CA LEU A 562 48.73 4.82 -29.82
C LEU A 562 49.16 4.87 -28.33
N LEU A 563 48.39 5.52 -27.47
CA LEU A 563 48.60 5.56 -26.01
C LEU A 563 47.90 4.39 -25.29
N GLY A 564 46.74 3.98 -25.76
CA GLY A 564 45.97 2.95 -25.11
C GLY A 564 44.49 2.93 -25.51
N VAL A 565 43.79 1.99 -24.90
CA VAL A 565 42.30 1.85 -25.02
C VAL A 565 41.69 1.97 -23.64
N ILE A 566 40.65 2.78 -23.54
CA ILE A 566 39.81 2.88 -22.33
C ILE A 566 38.45 2.34 -22.71
N ALA A 567 37.93 1.40 -21.90
CA ALA A 567 36.60 0.87 -22.08
C ALA A 567 35.62 1.52 -21.08
N ALA A 568 34.50 1.97 -21.59
CA ALA A 568 33.41 2.50 -20.80
C ALA A 568 32.13 1.69 -21.05
N ALA A 569 31.35 1.50 -20.02
CA ALA A 569 30.07 0.80 -20.09
C ALA A 569 29.07 1.39 -19.10
N ASP A 570 27.80 1.27 -19.44
CA ASP A 570 26.70 1.51 -18.51
C ASP A 570 26.59 0.28 -17.59
N VAL A 571 26.91 0.45 -16.33
CA VAL A 571 27.11 -0.64 -15.35
C VAL A 571 25.76 -1.20 -14.90
N VAL A 572 25.64 -2.51 -14.91
CA VAL A 572 24.45 -3.22 -14.38
C VAL A 572 24.31 -2.94 -12.88
N LYS A 573 23.10 -2.56 -12.44
CA LYS A 573 22.81 -2.34 -11.01
C LYS A 573 23.05 -3.64 -10.23
N PRO A 574 23.65 -3.59 -9.05
CA PRO A 574 23.95 -4.78 -8.22
C PRO A 574 22.70 -5.63 -7.92
N THR A 575 21.54 -4.98 -7.84
CA THR A 575 20.26 -5.62 -7.50
C THR A 575 19.52 -6.23 -8.70
N SER A 576 19.95 -5.96 -9.94
CA SER A 576 19.24 -6.39 -11.16
C SER A 576 19.20 -7.90 -11.32
N ARG A 577 20.30 -8.59 -11.02
CA ARG A 577 20.36 -10.06 -11.10
C ARG A 577 19.37 -10.71 -10.13
N GLU A 578 19.36 -10.26 -8.86
CA GLU A 578 18.44 -10.77 -7.84
C GLU A 578 16.98 -10.54 -8.24
N ALA A 579 16.67 -9.36 -8.79
CA ALA A 579 15.33 -9.03 -9.25
C ALA A 579 14.85 -9.96 -10.38
N VAL A 580 15.71 -10.22 -11.39
CA VAL A 580 15.43 -11.16 -12.48
C VAL A 580 15.19 -12.58 -11.92
N GLU A 581 16.06 -13.06 -11.03
CA GLU A 581 15.88 -14.36 -10.38
C GLU A 581 14.55 -14.45 -9.60
N GLN A 582 14.17 -13.38 -8.87
CA GLN A 582 12.90 -13.35 -8.15
C GLN A 582 11.70 -13.41 -9.10
N LEU A 583 11.73 -12.68 -10.23
CA LEU A 583 10.67 -12.73 -11.25
C LEU A 583 10.55 -14.14 -11.85
N LYS A 584 11.66 -14.78 -12.18
CA LYS A 584 11.69 -16.16 -12.72
C LYS A 584 11.14 -17.17 -11.72
N ARG A 585 11.49 -17.06 -10.42
CA ARG A 585 10.91 -17.91 -9.36
C ARG A 585 9.40 -17.72 -9.20
N MET A 586 8.86 -16.58 -9.63
CA MET A 586 7.43 -16.30 -9.65
C MET A 586 6.72 -16.85 -10.91
N GLY A 587 7.44 -17.49 -11.83
CA GLY A 587 6.93 -17.99 -13.10
C GLY A 587 6.69 -16.89 -14.13
N ILE A 588 7.42 -15.78 -14.04
CA ILE A 588 7.31 -14.63 -14.94
C ILE A 588 8.50 -14.64 -15.91
N ASP A 589 8.21 -14.58 -17.21
CA ASP A 589 9.24 -14.45 -18.22
C ASP A 589 9.84 -13.04 -18.22
N VAL A 590 11.15 -12.94 -18.38
CA VAL A 590 11.85 -11.65 -18.39
C VAL A 590 12.43 -11.38 -19.78
N VAL A 591 12.07 -10.24 -20.35
CA VAL A 591 12.54 -9.78 -21.66
C VAL A 591 13.22 -8.43 -21.48
N MET A 592 14.40 -8.23 -22.05
CA MET A 592 15.08 -6.93 -22.06
C MET A 592 14.91 -6.27 -23.43
N LEU A 593 14.57 -4.98 -23.45
CA LEU A 593 14.59 -4.13 -24.63
C LEU A 593 15.77 -3.16 -24.55
N THR A 594 16.48 -2.97 -25.64
CA THR A 594 17.60 -2.01 -25.71
C THR A 594 17.83 -1.50 -27.13
N GLY A 595 18.27 -0.26 -27.25
CA GLY A 595 18.79 0.30 -28.50
C GLY A 595 20.20 -0.14 -28.84
N ASP A 596 20.92 -0.81 -27.93
CA ASP A 596 22.26 -1.28 -28.15
C ASP A 596 22.33 -2.37 -29.21
N ASN A 597 23.54 -2.62 -29.72
CA ASN A 597 23.80 -3.71 -30.64
C ASN A 597 23.58 -5.09 -29.99
N LYS A 598 23.42 -6.12 -30.83
CA LYS A 598 23.14 -7.49 -30.41
C LYS A 598 24.20 -8.08 -29.47
N LYS A 599 25.49 -7.72 -29.65
CA LYS A 599 26.59 -8.26 -28.83
C LYS A 599 26.48 -7.76 -27.38
N THR A 600 26.32 -6.46 -27.21
CA THR A 600 26.11 -5.83 -25.89
C THR A 600 24.86 -6.37 -25.19
N ALA A 601 23.73 -6.44 -25.93
CA ALA A 601 22.48 -6.97 -25.38
C ALA A 601 22.61 -8.42 -24.93
N GLU A 602 23.30 -9.25 -25.70
CA GLU A 602 23.52 -10.67 -25.36
C GLU A 602 24.48 -10.84 -24.16
N ALA A 603 25.52 -10.01 -24.04
CA ALA A 603 26.40 -10.02 -22.88
C ALA A 603 25.64 -9.72 -21.57
N ILE A 604 24.81 -8.67 -21.56
CA ILE A 604 23.98 -8.31 -20.38
C ILE A 604 22.95 -9.41 -20.10
N ARG A 605 22.28 -9.94 -21.15
CA ARG A 605 21.32 -11.03 -21.02
C ARG A 605 21.91 -12.23 -20.28
N ARG A 606 23.12 -12.67 -20.68
CA ARG A 606 23.83 -13.79 -20.05
C ARG A 606 24.22 -13.50 -18.61
N THR A 607 24.76 -12.32 -18.36
CA THR A 607 25.18 -11.89 -17.00
C THR A 607 24.03 -11.91 -16.03
N LEU A 608 22.81 -11.51 -16.46
CA LEU A 608 21.63 -11.41 -15.59
C LEU A 608 20.74 -12.65 -15.64
N GLY A 609 20.98 -13.59 -16.57
CA GLY A 609 20.13 -14.76 -16.77
C GLY A 609 18.73 -14.41 -17.30
N ILE A 610 18.60 -13.32 -18.09
CA ILE A 610 17.35 -12.89 -18.73
C ILE A 610 17.00 -13.89 -19.85
N ASP A 611 15.69 -14.18 -20.04
CA ASP A 611 15.26 -15.20 -20.98
C ASP A 611 15.48 -14.78 -22.44
N ARG A 612 15.16 -13.52 -22.75
CA ARG A 612 15.29 -12.97 -24.11
C ARG A 612 15.70 -11.50 -24.08
N ALA A 613 16.56 -11.08 -25.00
CA ALA A 613 16.89 -9.70 -25.26
C ALA A 613 16.47 -9.33 -26.70
N VAL A 614 15.88 -8.14 -26.88
CA VAL A 614 15.57 -7.54 -28.17
C VAL A 614 16.45 -6.30 -28.28
N ALA A 615 17.41 -6.38 -29.21
CA ALA A 615 18.41 -5.36 -29.46
C ALA A 615 18.03 -4.46 -30.64
N GLU A 616 18.73 -3.34 -30.78
CA GLU A 616 18.58 -2.40 -31.92
C GLU A 616 17.15 -1.82 -32.04
N VAL A 617 16.46 -1.67 -30.89
CA VAL A 617 15.09 -1.13 -30.82
C VAL A 617 15.15 0.39 -30.68
N LEU A 618 14.60 1.11 -31.65
CA LEU A 618 14.49 2.57 -31.58
C LEU A 618 13.44 2.95 -30.51
N PRO A 619 13.55 4.12 -29.84
CA PRO A 619 12.60 4.56 -28.82
C PRO A 619 11.13 4.49 -29.27
N GLN A 620 10.84 4.92 -30.51
CA GLN A 620 9.51 4.89 -31.12
C GLN A 620 8.98 3.47 -31.43
N ASP A 621 9.86 2.47 -31.51
CA ASP A 621 9.49 1.09 -31.80
C ASP A 621 9.32 0.21 -30.54
N LYS A 622 9.69 0.72 -29.36
CA LYS A 622 9.50 0.00 -28.09
C LYS A 622 8.03 -0.35 -27.85
N GLU A 623 7.10 0.55 -28.17
CA GLU A 623 5.65 0.28 -28.09
C GLU A 623 5.23 -0.89 -28.99
N LYS A 624 5.77 -0.96 -30.20
CA LYS A 624 5.47 -2.05 -31.17
C LYS A 624 5.95 -3.41 -30.63
N GLU A 625 7.12 -3.44 -29.99
CA GLU A 625 7.65 -4.66 -29.39
C GLU A 625 6.82 -5.12 -28.19
N VAL A 626 6.37 -4.21 -27.33
CA VAL A 626 5.44 -4.52 -26.24
C VAL A 626 4.15 -5.12 -26.81
N ARG A 627 3.56 -4.49 -27.84
CA ARG A 627 2.37 -5.00 -28.53
C ARG A 627 2.60 -6.38 -29.13
N ARG A 628 3.79 -6.65 -29.67
CA ARG A 628 4.16 -7.96 -30.23
C ARG A 628 4.19 -9.03 -29.15
N ILE A 629 4.74 -8.69 -27.99
CA ILE A 629 4.80 -9.62 -26.85
C ILE A 629 3.38 -9.89 -26.31
N GLN A 630 2.52 -8.86 -26.22
CA GLN A 630 1.12 -9.02 -25.80
C GLN A 630 0.32 -9.98 -26.72
N LYS A 631 0.65 -10.03 -28.03
CA LYS A 631 0.02 -10.98 -28.97
C LYS A 631 0.28 -12.46 -28.62
N SER A 632 1.26 -12.77 -27.77
CA SER A 632 1.45 -14.13 -27.25
C SER A 632 0.38 -14.57 -26.24
N GLY A 633 -0.58 -13.71 -25.91
CA GLY A 633 -1.68 -13.98 -24.98
C GLY A 633 -1.33 -13.82 -23.50
N ARG A 634 -0.09 -13.43 -23.17
CA ARG A 634 0.33 -13.15 -21.80
C ARG A 634 0.19 -11.66 -21.46
N ARG A 635 -0.16 -11.35 -20.22
CA ARG A 635 -0.17 -9.98 -19.72
C ARG A 635 1.26 -9.48 -19.54
N VAL A 636 1.53 -8.28 -20.02
CA VAL A 636 2.85 -7.68 -20.08
C VAL A 636 2.94 -6.50 -19.11
N ALA A 637 3.97 -6.52 -18.25
CA ALA A 637 4.41 -5.31 -17.55
C ALA A 637 5.64 -4.74 -18.25
N MET A 638 5.62 -3.44 -18.56
CA MET A 638 6.80 -2.69 -19.04
C MET A 638 7.42 -1.94 -17.88
N VAL A 639 8.74 -2.06 -17.72
CA VAL A 639 9.52 -1.34 -16.70
C VAL A 639 10.52 -0.44 -17.37
N GLY A 640 10.49 0.86 -17.07
CA GLY A 640 11.36 1.86 -17.64
C GLY A 640 11.53 3.09 -16.75
N ASP A 641 12.40 4.03 -17.14
CA ASP A 641 12.63 5.29 -16.45
C ASP A 641 11.62 6.40 -16.81
N GLY A 642 10.82 6.17 -17.84
CA GLY A 642 9.71 7.01 -18.27
C GLY A 642 10.04 8.10 -19.29
N ILE A 643 11.29 8.50 -19.46
CA ILE A 643 11.62 9.60 -20.40
C ILE A 643 11.45 9.15 -21.85
N ASN A 644 12.07 8.03 -22.20
CA ASN A 644 12.04 7.46 -23.55
C ASN A 644 11.01 6.34 -23.70
N ASP A 645 10.46 5.85 -22.59
CA ASP A 645 9.63 4.65 -22.52
C ASP A 645 8.14 4.96 -22.34
N ALA A 646 7.76 6.23 -22.19
CA ALA A 646 6.38 6.63 -21.92
C ALA A 646 5.34 5.98 -22.86
N PRO A 647 5.54 5.90 -24.18
CA PRO A 647 4.60 5.21 -25.06
C PRO A 647 4.53 3.69 -24.80
N ALA A 648 5.66 3.06 -24.46
CA ALA A 648 5.72 1.64 -24.15
C ALA A 648 5.12 1.31 -22.77
N LEU A 649 5.32 2.19 -21.78
CA LEU A 649 4.69 2.12 -20.46
C LEU A 649 3.17 2.21 -20.57
N ALA A 650 2.67 3.22 -21.28
CA ALA A 650 1.24 3.42 -21.50
C ALA A 650 0.60 2.28 -22.33
N ARG A 651 1.37 1.62 -23.18
CA ARG A 651 0.89 0.50 -24.02
C ARG A 651 0.79 -0.81 -23.28
N ALA A 652 1.65 -1.05 -22.32
CA ALA A 652 1.68 -2.29 -21.54
C ALA A 652 0.36 -2.53 -20.79
N ASP A 653 0.10 -3.76 -20.36
CA ASP A 653 -1.04 -4.04 -19.48
C ASP A 653 -0.81 -3.40 -18.08
N VAL A 654 0.46 -3.24 -17.68
CA VAL A 654 0.88 -2.48 -16.49
C VAL A 654 2.19 -1.76 -16.81
N GLY A 655 2.19 -0.44 -16.81
CA GLY A 655 3.39 0.37 -16.87
C GLY A 655 4.00 0.55 -15.47
N ILE A 656 5.29 0.29 -15.32
CA ILE A 656 6.03 0.45 -14.05
C ILE A 656 7.19 1.40 -14.30
N ALA A 657 7.13 2.60 -13.72
CA ALA A 657 8.24 3.53 -13.73
C ALA A 657 9.17 3.28 -12.54
N ILE A 658 10.48 3.31 -12.81
CA ILE A 658 11.52 3.10 -11.79
C ILE A 658 12.34 4.39 -11.59
N GLY A 659 12.54 4.79 -10.32
CA GLY A 659 13.24 6.01 -9.99
C GLY A 659 12.36 7.25 -10.21
N ALA A 660 11.79 7.82 -9.17
CA ALA A 660 10.87 8.95 -9.22
C ALA A 660 11.55 10.27 -9.64
N GLY A 661 12.21 10.28 -10.80
CA GLY A 661 13.00 11.42 -11.26
C GLY A 661 12.28 12.36 -12.22
N THR A 662 11.23 11.94 -12.92
CA THR A 662 10.57 12.76 -13.96
C THR A 662 9.05 12.75 -13.81
N ASP A 663 8.46 13.93 -13.94
CA ASP A 663 7.00 14.09 -13.93
C ASP A 663 6.35 13.23 -15.05
N VAL A 664 7.05 13.07 -16.19
CA VAL A 664 6.61 12.24 -17.34
C VAL A 664 6.51 10.76 -16.97
N ALA A 665 7.45 10.22 -16.18
CA ALA A 665 7.40 8.84 -15.71
C ALA A 665 6.22 8.62 -14.78
N ILE A 666 6.02 9.57 -13.87
CA ILE A 666 4.88 9.55 -12.95
C ILE A 666 3.57 9.60 -13.73
N GLU A 667 3.47 10.38 -14.79
CA GLU A 667 2.23 10.53 -15.57
C GLU A 667 1.90 9.29 -16.41
N SER A 668 2.90 8.65 -16.99
CA SER A 668 2.72 7.57 -17.99
C SER A 668 2.59 6.17 -17.41
N ALA A 669 3.06 5.92 -16.18
CA ALA A 669 3.06 4.59 -15.58
C ALA A 669 1.85 4.37 -14.67
N ASP A 670 1.45 3.11 -14.49
CA ASP A 670 0.42 2.66 -13.55
C ASP A 670 0.95 2.46 -12.12
N ILE A 671 2.22 2.06 -12.03
CA ILE A 671 2.94 1.86 -10.77
C ILE A 671 4.24 2.66 -10.84
N VAL A 672 4.53 3.42 -9.81
CA VAL A 672 5.76 4.20 -9.68
C VAL A 672 6.59 3.67 -8.51
N LEU A 673 7.82 3.29 -8.81
CA LEU A 673 8.80 2.85 -7.82
C LEU A 673 9.68 4.04 -7.44
N MET A 674 9.58 4.47 -6.20
CA MET A 674 10.32 5.66 -5.70
C MET A 674 11.83 5.44 -5.64
N LYS A 675 12.24 4.18 -5.49
CA LYS A 675 13.64 3.76 -5.50
C LYS A 675 14.07 3.37 -6.90
N SER A 676 15.36 3.55 -7.18
CA SER A 676 15.98 3.03 -8.39
C SER A 676 16.41 1.56 -8.23
N ASP A 677 15.67 0.77 -7.46
CA ASP A 677 15.95 -0.63 -7.15
C ASP A 677 15.01 -1.58 -7.91
N LEU A 678 15.55 -2.39 -8.79
CA LEU A 678 14.76 -3.31 -9.62
C LEU A 678 14.04 -4.39 -8.78
N ARG A 679 14.47 -4.68 -7.55
CA ARG A 679 13.80 -5.63 -6.62
C ARG A 679 12.40 -5.17 -6.20
N ASP A 680 12.07 -3.91 -6.36
CA ASP A 680 10.74 -3.40 -6.07
C ASP A 680 9.71 -3.84 -7.12
N VAL A 681 10.12 -4.22 -8.34
CA VAL A 681 9.24 -4.78 -9.38
C VAL A 681 8.62 -6.13 -8.93
N PRO A 682 9.40 -7.18 -8.61
CA PRO A 682 8.81 -8.40 -8.06
C PRO A 682 8.07 -8.17 -6.74
N THR A 683 8.45 -7.18 -5.94
CA THR A 683 7.76 -6.84 -4.70
C THR A 683 6.38 -6.23 -4.97
N ALA A 684 6.25 -5.33 -5.96
CA ALA A 684 4.97 -4.77 -6.40
C ALA A 684 4.01 -5.86 -6.90
N ILE A 685 4.50 -6.80 -7.71
CA ILE A 685 3.69 -7.92 -8.21
C ILE A 685 3.28 -8.86 -7.06
N ARG A 686 4.16 -9.14 -6.09
CA ARG A 686 3.80 -9.95 -4.90
C ARG A 686 2.76 -9.25 -4.04
N LEU A 687 2.88 -7.95 -3.84
CA LEU A 687 1.90 -7.15 -3.10
C LEU A 687 0.53 -7.21 -3.78
N SER A 688 0.50 -7.06 -5.10
CA SER A 688 -0.71 -7.21 -5.91
C SER A 688 -1.32 -8.62 -5.72
N ARG A 689 -0.53 -9.68 -5.90
CA ARG A 689 -0.98 -11.07 -5.69
C ARG A 689 -1.53 -11.31 -4.28
N ALA A 690 -0.89 -10.76 -3.26
CA ALA A 690 -1.34 -10.87 -1.87
C ALA A 690 -2.66 -10.12 -1.65
N THR A 691 -2.80 -8.92 -2.21
CA THR A 691 -4.02 -8.11 -2.09
C THR A 691 -5.19 -8.77 -2.79
N ILE A 692 -5.01 -9.26 -4.02
CA ILE A 692 -6.08 -9.95 -4.77
C ILE A 692 -6.47 -11.28 -4.11
N ARG A 693 -5.52 -12.03 -3.58
CA ARG A 693 -5.83 -13.23 -2.77
C ARG A 693 -6.70 -12.87 -1.57
N ASN A 694 -6.34 -11.83 -0.84
CA ASN A 694 -7.11 -11.36 0.31
C ASN A 694 -8.53 -10.92 -0.09
N ILE A 695 -8.67 -10.21 -1.22
CA ILE A 695 -9.99 -9.85 -1.77
C ILE A 695 -10.82 -11.10 -2.09
N ARG A 696 -10.24 -12.11 -2.75
CA ARG A 696 -10.94 -13.36 -3.08
C ARG A 696 -11.37 -14.12 -1.82
N GLU A 697 -10.51 -14.19 -0.80
CA GLU A 697 -10.84 -14.77 0.50
C GLU A 697 -12.01 -14.03 1.16
N ASN A 698 -11.97 -12.70 1.17
CA ASN A 698 -13.03 -11.86 1.72
C ASN A 698 -14.37 -12.06 0.98
N LEU A 699 -14.36 -12.09 -0.35
CA LEU A 699 -15.54 -12.32 -1.16
C LEU A 699 -16.10 -13.74 -0.96
N PHE A 700 -15.22 -14.74 -0.90
CA PHE A 700 -15.63 -16.13 -0.60
C PHE A 700 -16.38 -16.21 0.72
N TRP A 701 -15.83 -15.70 1.80
CA TRP A 701 -16.48 -15.71 3.12
C TRP A 701 -17.77 -14.88 3.14
N ALA A 702 -17.79 -13.73 2.46
CA ALA A 702 -18.98 -12.87 2.38
C ALA A 702 -20.16 -13.57 1.68
N PHE A 703 -19.91 -14.47 0.73
CA PHE A 703 -20.98 -15.26 0.09
C PHE A 703 -21.27 -16.56 0.82
N PHE A 704 -20.26 -17.23 1.35
CA PHE A 704 -20.37 -18.55 1.94
C PHE A 704 -21.34 -18.60 3.11
N TYR A 705 -21.23 -17.66 4.06
CA TYR A 705 -22.13 -17.64 5.21
C TYR A 705 -23.60 -17.33 4.81
N ASN A 706 -23.81 -16.47 3.81
CA ASN A 706 -25.14 -16.19 3.29
C ASN A 706 -25.73 -17.42 2.58
N SER A 707 -24.93 -18.14 1.80
CA SER A 707 -25.37 -19.35 1.08
C SER A 707 -25.81 -20.46 2.02
N ILE A 708 -25.24 -20.57 3.21
CA ILE A 708 -25.66 -21.51 4.25
C ILE A 708 -26.77 -20.91 5.12
N GLY A 709 -26.64 -19.64 5.49
CA GLY A 709 -27.56 -18.98 6.40
C GLY A 709 -28.96 -18.77 5.84
N ILE A 710 -29.12 -18.46 4.56
CA ILE A 710 -30.43 -18.26 3.93
C ILE A 710 -31.29 -19.53 3.96
N PRO A 711 -30.84 -20.73 3.52
CA PRO A 711 -31.60 -21.96 3.63
C PRO A 711 -31.94 -22.30 5.09
N LEU A 712 -31.00 -22.08 6.02
CA LEU A 712 -31.23 -22.34 7.43
C LEU A 712 -32.28 -21.40 8.02
N ALA A 713 -32.24 -20.12 7.68
CA ALA A 713 -33.23 -19.11 8.07
C ALA A 713 -34.62 -19.37 7.43
N ALA A 714 -34.61 -19.78 6.17
CA ALA A 714 -35.85 -20.17 5.48
C ALA A 714 -36.49 -21.46 6.04
N GLY A 715 -35.78 -22.17 6.93
CA GLY A 715 -36.27 -23.37 7.58
C GLY A 715 -36.25 -24.63 6.70
N VAL A 716 -35.43 -24.70 5.65
CA VAL A 716 -35.31 -25.87 4.78
C VAL A 716 -35.01 -27.16 5.58
N PHE A 717 -34.25 -27.03 6.67
CA PHE A 717 -33.88 -28.15 7.54
C PHE A 717 -34.83 -28.36 8.73
N TYR A 718 -35.88 -27.55 8.86
CA TYR A 718 -36.77 -27.61 10.01
C TYR A 718 -37.55 -28.94 10.11
N ASN A 719 -38.10 -29.41 9.01
CA ASN A 719 -38.86 -30.66 9.01
C ASN A 719 -37.98 -31.91 9.18
N LEU A 720 -36.67 -31.85 8.85
CA LEU A 720 -35.74 -32.97 8.98
C LEU A 720 -35.05 -33.01 10.35
N PHE A 721 -34.60 -31.86 10.83
CA PHE A 721 -33.72 -31.76 12.02
C PHE A 721 -34.26 -30.82 13.10
N GLY A 722 -35.37 -30.12 12.88
CA GLY A 722 -35.85 -29.07 13.77
C GLY A 722 -35.02 -27.79 13.75
N TRP A 723 -34.06 -27.68 12.80
CA TRP A 723 -33.13 -26.56 12.76
C TRP A 723 -33.71 -25.37 11.99
N MET A 724 -33.77 -24.24 12.67
CA MET A 724 -34.14 -22.94 12.09
C MET A 724 -33.34 -21.82 12.75
N LEU A 725 -32.92 -20.84 11.98
CA LEU A 725 -32.18 -19.71 12.46
C LEU A 725 -33.13 -18.62 12.95
N SER A 726 -33.02 -18.22 14.23
CA SER A 726 -33.81 -17.08 14.72
C SER A 726 -33.25 -15.74 14.19
N PRO A 727 -34.10 -14.70 14.09
CA PRO A 727 -33.68 -13.38 13.64
C PRO A 727 -32.53 -12.76 14.48
N MET A 728 -32.47 -13.04 15.77
CA MET A 728 -31.42 -12.59 16.68
C MET A 728 -30.04 -13.18 16.32
N PHE A 729 -29.97 -14.51 16.14
CA PHE A 729 -28.73 -15.17 15.73
C PHE A 729 -28.32 -14.77 14.30
N ALA A 730 -29.28 -14.53 13.41
CA ALA A 730 -29.04 -13.99 12.08
C ALA A 730 -28.36 -12.61 12.14
N ALA A 731 -28.83 -11.70 13.00
CA ALA A 731 -28.25 -10.38 13.20
C ALA A 731 -26.83 -10.43 13.80
N ALA A 732 -26.60 -11.34 14.74
CA ALA A 732 -25.28 -11.56 15.36
C ALA A 732 -24.26 -12.08 14.33
N ALA A 733 -24.63 -13.11 13.55
CA ALA A 733 -23.79 -13.69 12.51
C ALA A 733 -23.41 -12.66 11.43
N MET A 734 -24.38 -11.84 11.00
CA MET A 734 -24.15 -10.76 10.05
C MET A 734 -23.15 -9.73 10.57
N SER A 735 -23.27 -9.31 11.83
CA SER A 735 -22.38 -8.34 12.45
C SER A 735 -20.95 -8.88 12.55
N LEU A 736 -20.79 -10.13 12.93
CA LEU A 736 -19.49 -10.82 13.02
C LEU A 736 -18.80 -10.97 11.66
N SER A 737 -19.56 -11.24 10.59
CA SER A 737 -19.04 -11.36 9.23
C SER A 737 -18.28 -10.10 8.79
N SER A 738 -18.81 -8.91 9.04
CA SER A 738 -18.14 -7.65 8.72
C SER A 738 -16.81 -7.48 9.45
N VAL A 739 -16.75 -7.91 10.72
CA VAL A 739 -15.52 -7.89 11.53
C VAL A 739 -14.48 -8.86 10.97
N CYS A 740 -14.89 -10.06 10.56
CA CYS A 740 -14.00 -11.06 9.97
C CYS A 740 -13.37 -10.55 8.67
N VAL A 741 -14.15 -9.97 7.76
CA VAL A 741 -13.66 -9.43 6.48
C VAL A 741 -12.65 -8.31 6.69
N VAL A 742 -12.95 -7.36 7.58
CA VAL A 742 -12.01 -6.28 7.89
C VAL A 742 -10.76 -6.81 8.59
N GLY A 743 -10.90 -7.73 9.54
CA GLY A 743 -9.79 -8.38 10.22
C GLY A 743 -8.85 -9.09 9.23
N ASN A 744 -9.41 -9.80 8.25
CA ASN A 744 -8.63 -10.45 7.20
C ASN A 744 -7.90 -9.41 6.31
N ALA A 745 -8.58 -8.32 5.90
CA ALA A 745 -7.95 -7.26 5.12
C ALA A 745 -6.78 -6.59 5.87
N LEU A 746 -6.90 -6.40 7.18
CA LEU A 746 -5.83 -5.84 8.01
C LEU A 746 -4.58 -6.74 8.09
N ARG A 747 -4.66 -8.03 7.77
CA ARG A 747 -3.49 -8.92 7.68
C ARG A 747 -2.48 -8.44 6.64
N LEU A 748 -2.92 -7.72 5.60
CA LEU A 748 -2.01 -7.12 4.61
C LEU A 748 -1.01 -6.12 5.21
N ARG A 749 -1.26 -5.55 6.40
CA ARG A 749 -0.29 -4.72 7.12
C ARG A 749 1.01 -5.47 7.46
N PHE A 750 0.94 -6.79 7.61
CA PHE A 750 2.08 -7.65 7.90
C PHE A 750 2.82 -8.12 6.64
N PHE A 751 2.42 -7.65 5.45
CA PHE A 751 3.15 -7.93 4.23
C PHE A 751 4.59 -7.41 4.36
N LYS A 752 5.56 -8.32 4.17
CA LYS A 752 6.99 -8.01 4.20
C LYS A 752 7.52 -7.96 2.76
N ALA A 753 8.11 -6.85 2.38
CA ALA A 753 8.96 -6.78 1.21
C ALA A 753 10.20 -7.65 1.48
N LYS A 754 10.26 -8.88 0.92
CA LYS A 754 11.48 -9.70 0.99
C LYS A 754 12.54 -9.02 0.14
N GLY A 755 13.54 -8.42 0.78
CA GLY A 755 14.62 -7.68 0.14
C GLY A 755 15.25 -6.62 1.05
N ALA A 756 14.58 -6.25 2.16
CA ALA A 756 15.09 -5.26 3.11
C ALA A 756 16.05 -5.81 4.19
N SER A 757 16.55 -7.02 4.04
CA SER A 757 17.55 -7.61 4.93
C SER A 757 18.78 -8.03 4.13
N GLY A 758 19.58 -7.04 3.82
CA GLY A 758 20.91 -7.21 3.27
C GLY A 758 21.56 -5.85 3.24
N ALA A 759 22.39 -5.53 4.22
CA ALA A 759 23.39 -4.47 4.06
C ALA A 759 24.09 -4.71 2.71
N PRO A 760 24.46 -3.65 1.95
CA PRO A 760 25.24 -3.85 0.74
C PRO A 760 26.50 -4.60 1.13
N ALA A 761 26.71 -5.79 0.55
CA ALA A 761 28.01 -6.38 0.54
C ALA A 761 28.94 -5.31 -0.04
N GLY A 762 29.97 -4.96 0.70
CA GLY A 762 31.00 -4.07 0.21
C GLY A 762 31.50 -4.52 -1.16
N PRO A 763 32.12 -3.62 -1.96
CA PRO A 763 32.48 -3.90 -3.34
C PRO A 763 33.20 -5.23 -3.42
N ALA A 764 32.63 -6.13 -4.23
CA ALA A 764 33.23 -7.42 -4.50
C ALA A 764 34.65 -7.15 -5.03
N ALA A 765 35.63 -7.56 -4.24
CA ALA A 765 37.00 -7.55 -4.68
C ALA A 765 37.09 -8.39 -5.96
N CYS A 766 37.69 -7.83 -7.00
CA CYS A 766 38.08 -8.56 -8.21
C CYS A 766 38.73 -9.88 -7.85
N PRO A 767 38.46 -10.96 -8.59
CA PRO A 767 39.18 -12.22 -8.39
C PRO A 767 40.69 -11.99 -8.67
N ARG A 768 41.48 -12.02 -7.62
CA ARG A 768 42.94 -12.18 -7.78
C ARG A 768 43.17 -13.61 -8.25
N GLU A 769 43.82 -13.76 -9.38
CA GLU A 769 44.45 -15.01 -9.80
C GLU A 769 45.22 -15.62 -8.62
N GLN A 770 44.86 -16.85 -8.29
CA GLN A 770 45.61 -17.65 -7.31
C GLN A 770 46.83 -18.22 -7.97
N PRO A 771 48.06 -18.07 -7.42
CA PRO A 771 49.15 -18.94 -7.77
C PRO A 771 48.95 -20.31 -7.11
N GLU A 772 49.37 -21.35 -7.82
CA GLU A 772 49.28 -22.76 -7.41
C GLU A 772 49.92 -23.05 -6.03
N PRO A 773 49.44 -24.04 -5.28
CA PRO A 773 49.82 -24.25 -3.91
C PRO A 773 51.14 -24.99 -3.76
N THR A 774 52.10 -24.33 -3.12
CA THR A 774 53.21 -25.04 -2.46
C THR A 774 52.81 -25.49 -1.06
N THR A 775 52.77 -26.76 -0.85
CA THR A 775 52.48 -27.45 0.40
C THR A 775 53.46 -27.12 1.53
N VAL A 776 52.94 -26.53 2.60
CA VAL A 776 53.55 -26.59 3.96
C VAL A 776 52.41 -26.75 4.96
N PRO A 777 52.47 -27.68 5.90
CA PRO A 777 51.37 -27.95 6.84
C PRO A 777 51.37 -26.93 7.99
N THR A 778 50.31 -26.16 8.10
CA THR A 778 50.09 -25.33 9.29
C THR A 778 48.74 -25.69 9.91
N THR A 779 48.81 -26.19 11.13
CA THR A 779 47.73 -26.51 12.03
C THR A 779 46.78 -25.31 12.20
N VAL A 780 45.52 -25.46 11.76
CA VAL A 780 44.42 -24.52 12.03
C VAL A 780 43.94 -24.76 13.45
N LYS A 781 44.11 -23.79 14.33
CA LYS A 781 43.41 -23.71 15.60
C LYS A 781 41.95 -23.30 15.30
N GLU A 782 40.98 -24.14 15.63
CA GLU A 782 39.59 -23.79 15.81
C GLU A 782 39.51 -22.75 16.93
N GLU A 783 39.10 -21.52 16.63
CA GLU A 783 38.66 -20.53 17.61
C GLU A 783 37.30 -20.96 18.16
N SER A 784 37.31 -21.56 19.35
CA SER A 784 36.10 -21.88 20.12
C SER A 784 35.50 -20.59 20.68
N THR A 785 34.42 -20.13 20.10
CA THR A 785 33.55 -19.11 20.72
C THR A 785 33.03 -19.62 22.05
N MET A 786 33.36 -18.96 23.15
CA MET A 786 32.87 -19.32 24.47
C MET A 786 31.41 -18.83 24.61
N LYS A 787 30.52 -19.75 25.03
CA LYS A 787 29.11 -19.43 25.31
C LYS A 787 28.85 -19.43 26.79
N LYS A 788 28.14 -18.40 27.30
CA LYS A 788 27.71 -18.30 28.69
C LYS A 788 26.21 -17.99 28.76
N LEU A 789 25.54 -18.50 29.79
CA LEU A 789 24.14 -18.21 30.08
C LEU A 789 24.06 -17.40 31.37
N MET A 790 23.49 -16.20 31.31
CA MET A 790 23.26 -15.33 32.46
C MET A 790 21.79 -15.31 32.81
N LYS A 791 21.43 -15.55 34.09
CA LYS A 791 20.09 -15.34 34.65
C LYS A 791 19.97 -13.93 35.19
N ILE A 792 18.83 -13.25 34.84
CA ILE A 792 18.61 -11.82 35.12
C ILE A 792 17.19 -11.64 35.67
N ASN A 793 17.06 -11.07 36.88
CA ASN A 793 15.78 -10.70 37.47
C ASN A 793 15.37 -9.27 37.08
N GLY A 794 14.05 -8.98 37.20
CA GLY A 794 13.50 -7.64 36.97
C GLY A 794 13.01 -7.37 35.53
N MET A 795 13.26 -8.26 34.56
CA MET A 795 12.77 -8.10 33.18
C MET A 795 11.31 -8.53 33.06
N GLN A 796 10.42 -7.61 32.65
CA GLN A 796 8.98 -7.88 32.52
C GLN A 796 8.39 -7.60 31.13
N CYS A 797 9.11 -6.87 30.27
CA CYS A 797 8.60 -6.43 28.95
C CYS A 797 9.68 -6.40 27.88
N ASP A 798 9.29 -6.26 26.60
CA ASP A 798 10.20 -6.20 25.47
C ASP A 798 11.16 -4.99 25.53
N HIS A 799 10.77 -3.90 26.17
CA HIS A 799 11.67 -2.77 26.40
C HIS A 799 12.81 -3.13 27.36
N CYS A 800 12.51 -3.86 28.42
CA CYS A 800 13.51 -4.38 29.38
C CYS A 800 14.52 -5.30 28.68
N LYS A 801 14.02 -6.21 27.81
CA LYS A 801 14.86 -7.07 26.98
C LYS A 801 15.83 -6.27 26.11
N ALA A 802 15.31 -5.26 25.37
CA ALA A 802 16.13 -4.44 24.48
C ALA A 802 17.19 -3.63 25.24
N THR A 803 16.88 -3.16 26.45
CA THR A 803 17.81 -2.41 27.30
C THR A 803 18.97 -3.29 27.78
N VAL A 804 18.68 -4.50 28.23
CA VAL A 804 19.69 -5.48 28.68
C VAL A 804 20.54 -5.97 27.50
N GLU A 805 19.92 -6.28 26.35
CA GLU A 805 20.65 -6.66 25.13
C GLU A 805 21.60 -5.54 24.69
N LYS A 806 21.16 -4.29 24.72
CA LYS A 806 21.97 -3.13 24.37
C LYS A 806 23.15 -2.94 25.31
N ALA A 807 22.95 -3.10 26.62
CA ALA A 807 23.99 -2.96 27.63
C ALA A 807 25.07 -4.05 27.48
N LEU A 808 24.69 -5.29 27.29
CA LEU A 808 25.61 -6.40 27.08
C LEU A 808 26.36 -6.34 25.75
N ASN A 809 25.66 -5.97 24.66
CA ASN A 809 26.25 -5.82 23.33
C ASN A 809 27.14 -4.57 23.20
N SER A 810 27.11 -3.65 24.14
CA SER A 810 28.06 -2.52 24.18
C SER A 810 29.49 -2.94 24.59
N ILE A 811 29.63 -4.14 25.16
CA ILE A 811 30.93 -4.67 25.56
C ILE A 811 31.60 -5.29 24.31
N ARG A 812 32.82 -4.86 24.01
CA ARG A 812 33.56 -5.34 22.83
C ARG A 812 33.81 -6.85 22.88
N GLY A 813 33.37 -7.57 21.85
CA GLY A 813 33.49 -9.02 21.73
C GLY A 813 32.39 -9.83 22.45
N VAL A 814 31.27 -9.19 22.86
CA VAL A 814 30.10 -9.85 23.45
C VAL A 814 28.93 -9.73 22.52
N ARG A 815 28.26 -10.84 22.23
CA ARG A 815 26.95 -10.90 21.56
C ARG A 815 25.96 -11.52 22.52
N ALA A 816 24.95 -10.76 22.92
CA ALA A 816 23.92 -11.16 23.87
C ALA A 816 22.56 -11.27 23.22
N THR A 817 21.85 -12.36 23.50
CA THR A 817 20.45 -12.58 23.13
C THR A 817 19.64 -12.88 24.38
N VAL A 818 18.63 -12.05 24.69
CA VAL A 818 17.83 -12.16 25.90
C VAL A 818 16.50 -12.89 25.64
N ASP A 819 16.20 -13.89 26.46
CA ASP A 819 14.92 -14.60 26.49
C ASP A 819 14.10 -14.17 27.70
N LEU A 820 13.03 -13.43 27.50
CA LEU A 820 12.14 -12.94 28.54
C LEU A 820 11.41 -14.06 29.30
N LYS A 821 11.02 -15.13 28.60
CA LYS A 821 10.28 -16.25 29.19
C LYS A 821 11.17 -17.04 30.16
N LYS A 822 12.45 -17.17 29.83
CA LYS A 822 13.44 -17.88 30.65
C LYS A 822 14.17 -16.95 31.63
N LYS A 823 13.91 -15.64 31.57
CA LYS A 823 14.60 -14.61 32.32
C LYS A 823 16.13 -14.75 32.26
N SER A 824 16.65 -14.99 31.05
CA SER A 824 18.06 -15.27 30.82
C SER A 824 18.61 -14.60 29.57
N ALA A 825 19.91 -14.34 29.55
CA ALA A 825 20.67 -13.87 28.40
C ALA A 825 21.70 -14.93 27.99
N LEU A 826 21.69 -15.33 26.71
CA LEU A 826 22.73 -16.13 26.09
C LEU A 826 23.82 -15.19 25.58
N LEU A 827 25.05 -15.41 26.04
CA LEU A 827 26.22 -14.60 25.69
C LEU A 827 27.17 -15.44 24.83
N GLU A 828 27.50 -14.94 23.66
CA GLU A 828 28.55 -15.48 22.79
C GLU A 828 29.75 -14.53 22.89
N LEU A 829 30.90 -15.05 23.27
CA LEU A 829 32.10 -14.28 23.57
C LEU A 829 33.20 -14.59 22.55
N ASP A 830 33.66 -13.57 21.82
CA ASP A 830 34.77 -13.70 20.86
C ASP A 830 36.14 -13.69 21.57
N ALA A 831 36.16 -13.26 22.84
CA ALA A 831 37.35 -13.27 23.72
C ALA A 831 36.89 -13.46 25.17
N PRO A 832 37.75 -13.96 26.10
CA PRO A 832 37.37 -14.14 27.49
C PRO A 832 37.08 -12.82 28.18
N VAL A 833 35.80 -12.62 28.49
CA VAL A 833 35.31 -11.46 29.27
C VAL A 833 34.99 -11.92 30.68
N GLY A 834 35.45 -11.14 31.68
CA GLY A 834 35.22 -11.45 33.09
C GLY A 834 33.75 -11.34 33.48
N ASP A 835 33.26 -12.29 34.29
CA ASP A 835 31.85 -12.34 34.70
C ASP A 835 31.40 -11.08 35.45
N GLU A 836 32.30 -10.44 36.18
CA GLU A 836 32.01 -9.19 36.93
C GLU A 836 31.74 -8.01 35.99
N VAL A 837 32.35 -7.95 34.82
CA VAL A 837 32.09 -6.93 33.80
C VAL A 837 30.70 -7.11 33.20
N LEU A 838 30.31 -8.35 32.93
CA LEU A 838 29.01 -8.72 32.39
C LEU A 838 27.89 -8.43 33.39
N LYS A 839 28.11 -8.78 34.68
CA LYS A 839 27.15 -8.49 35.77
C LYS A 839 26.98 -6.99 35.97
N LYS A 840 28.09 -6.25 35.96
CA LYS A 840 28.05 -4.79 36.12
C LYS A 840 27.27 -4.09 35.05
N ALA A 841 27.42 -4.49 33.77
CA ALA A 841 26.68 -3.92 32.65
C ALA A 841 25.16 -4.13 32.78
N VAL A 842 24.73 -5.27 33.32
CA VAL A 842 23.30 -5.55 33.58
C VAL A 842 22.80 -4.76 34.80
N ALA A 843 23.61 -4.62 35.84
CA ALA A 843 23.29 -3.84 37.02
C ALA A 843 23.17 -2.34 36.72
N ASP A 844 24.12 -1.81 35.93
CA ASP A 844 24.12 -0.41 35.49
C ASP A 844 22.91 -0.10 34.57
N ALA A 845 22.37 -1.13 33.90
CA ALA A 845 21.12 -1.04 33.11
C ALA A 845 19.85 -1.11 34.00
N GLY A 846 19.99 -1.27 35.34
CA GLY A 846 18.88 -1.28 36.28
C GLY A 846 18.23 -2.65 36.51
N TYR A 847 18.92 -3.74 36.19
CA TYR A 847 18.43 -5.12 36.36
C TYR A 847 19.38 -5.93 37.24
N GLU A 848 18.85 -6.98 37.92
CA GLU A 848 19.60 -7.79 38.85
C GLU A 848 20.18 -9.05 38.17
N PRO A 849 21.51 -9.14 37.99
CA PRO A 849 22.14 -10.37 37.48
C PRO A 849 22.26 -11.42 38.59
N VAL A 850 21.67 -12.61 38.35
CA VAL A 850 21.56 -13.65 39.40
C VAL A 850 22.72 -14.63 39.34
N SER A 851 23.01 -15.19 38.17
CA SER A 851 24.08 -16.19 37.96
C SER A 851 24.57 -16.20 36.53
N ILE A 852 25.84 -16.57 36.32
CA ILE A 852 26.43 -16.83 34.99
C ILE A 852 26.96 -18.25 35.01
N GLN A 853 26.65 -19.02 33.97
CA GLN A 853 27.12 -20.38 33.74
C GLN A 853 27.74 -20.48 32.35
N ALA A 854 28.91 -21.16 32.25
CA ALA A 854 29.48 -21.52 30.95
C ALA A 854 28.62 -22.66 30.34
N LEU A 855 28.40 -22.59 29.04
CA LEU A 855 27.65 -23.60 28.28
C LEU A 855 28.61 -24.48 27.47
#